data_2a1b8b10e90cf865534c60efd76c795c
#
_entry.id   2a1b8b10e90cf865534c60efd76c795c
#
_cell.length_a   1.000
_cell.length_b   1.000
_cell.length_c   1.000
_cell.angle_alpha   90.00
_cell.angle_beta   90.00
_cell.angle_gamma   90.00
#
_symmetry.space_group_name_H-M   'P 1'
#
loop_
_entity.id
_entity.type
_entity.pdbx_description
1 polymer ?
#
loop_
_entity_poly.entity_id
_entity_poly.type
_entity_poly.pdbx_seq_one_letter_code
_entity_poly.pdbx_strand_id
1 'polypeptide(L)'
;MNKSFYSVPLTALSIVVSFFLTSTQAFAADMAQADSEVMEEVITIGTRGKPRSTTDSTAPVDVVTGDDFMQQGGMDTSNLLRNLVPSLNVNDQPISDAATLVRPANLRGLAPDHTLVMVNGRRRHRAAVITWLGNGLADGSQGADISAIPGLALRSVEVLRDGAAAQYGSDAIAGVINFNLKDSASDGAVEIKFGEYSEGDGAQTVIAVNKGFALGSEGFLNLTAEWAEADATDRSVQRQDAANLIAAGYQNVGNPAQVWGTPEVADDYKLWANFGGDLSDNVEFFGNANYNSKEVTGGFYYRNPTNRGGVYARTDDQGTDDDADDIQYLIFGDLTPGPVGQDNSGFPLLSAGDGIDCPTDVQVTDVALDQINVSGDANANCFNFQETIPGGFTPNFGGEITDYAILVGLRGETDSGMFWSVSAYSGSNEADFFINNTVNASLGPLTPRNFDAGSYEQEDMGFNADFSMTLSDTMALAFGAEYRIEEFTIGAGQEESYIDGGLGSQGFSTSTNGFPGFSPAISGSWERKNYAVYGDLEWTPSEDLLVAGALRFEDFDTFGTTTNVRFGVNYAYSDNLGFRGTVSTGFKAPTPGQSNASNISTQIIGGVLTNQGVIPSTSGPAALKGGSELDPEESLNFTVGVYGSIGDFDITVDYFDIDLDDRLSLSSDFALSAADQATLSGQGIDASDISEFRFFTNQFDTNTSGVDVVLSTETEWLSGITNWSVAYNRSSTSVTRRNADLLGDNRVQLIEDGVPNSRWVMTAQHDMGQMDYLVRVSYYGKYYDSEAGGVFDDAMLLDLELGYDVSEDLRGSFGIRNATDEKGCRAGSCGTTPATVLGLPYSQFPPYGFNGAFMYGRLSYSF
;
A
#
# COMPACT_ATOMS: atom_id res chain seq x y z
N MET A 1 -25.35 -17.60 -15.88
CA MET A 1 -25.86 -16.74 -16.93
C MET A 1 -27.12 -16.07 -16.43
N ASN A 2 -26.97 -14.90 -15.87
CA ASN A 2 -27.98 -13.86 -15.79
C ASN A 2 -27.22 -12.60 -15.39
N LYS A 3 -26.83 -11.79 -16.37
CA LYS A 3 -26.28 -10.47 -16.12
C LYS A 3 -27.41 -9.59 -15.61
N SER A 4 -27.47 -9.37 -14.33
CA SER A 4 -28.27 -8.32 -13.74
C SER A 4 -27.49 -7.02 -13.99
N PHE A 5 -27.95 -6.23 -14.92
CA PHE A 5 -27.56 -4.83 -15.03
C PHE A 5 -28.01 -4.14 -13.75
N TYR A 6 -27.09 -3.86 -12.84
CA TYR A 6 -27.35 -2.91 -11.78
C TYR A 6 -27.42 -1.54 -12.44
N SER A 7 -28.63 -1.00 -12.46
CA SER A 7 -28.90 0.37 -12.87
C SER A 7 -28.19 1.28 -11.83
N VAL A 8 -27.14 1.98 -12.25
CA VAL A 8 -26.65 3.18 -11.56
C VAL A 8 -27.87 3.96 -11.09
N PRO A 9 -27.99 4.32 -9.82
CA PRO A 9 -29.11 5.15 -9.40
C PRO A 9 -28.94 6.52 -10.05
N LEU A 10 -29.65 6.75 -11.13
CA LEU A 10 -29.74 8.01 -11.88
C LEU A 10 -30.04 9.23 -10.96
N THR A 11 -30.37 8.97 -9.71
CA THR A 11 -30.62 9.99 -8.67
C THR A 11 -29.35 10.63 -8.12
N ALA A 12 -28.21 9.93 -8.06
CA ALA A 12 -26.94 10.55 -7.63
C ALA A 12 -26.36 11.43 -8.75
N LEU A 13 -26.43 10.96 -10.00
CA LEU A 13 -25.98 11.75 -11.16
C LEU A 13 -26.83 13.01 -11.38
N SER A 14 -28.13 12.95 -11.06
CA SER A 14 -29.03 14.12 -11.20
C SER A 14 -28.83 15.20 -10.13
N ILE A 15 -28.30 14.87 -8.96
CA ILE A 15 -28.00 15.86 -7.91
C ILE A 15 -26.71 16.62 -8.23
N VAL A 16 -25.68 15.96 -8.74
CA VAL A 16 -24.41 16.60 -9.11
C VAL A 16 -24.60 17.47 -10.37
N VAL A 17 -25.32 16.99 -11.38
CA VAL A 17 -25.58 17.76 -12.62
C VAL A 17 -26.55 18.92 -12.39
N SER A 18 -27.51 18.80 -11.45
CA SER A 18 -28.46 19.88 -11.16
C SER A 18 -27.85 21.06 -10.38
N PHE A 19 -26.73 20.86 -9.67
CA PHE A 19 -26.04 21.94 -8.97
C PHE A 19 -25.17 22.81 -9.89
N PHE A 20 -24.78 22.29 -11.08
CA PHE A 20 -23.88 22.97 -12.02
C PHE A 20 -24.58 23.65 -13.20
N LEU A 21 -25.89 23.44 -13.43
CA LEU A 21 -26.59 23.94 -14.60
C LEU A 21 -27.30 25.31 -14.41
N THR A 22 -27.15 25.96 -13.25
CA THR A 22 -27.87 27.24 -12.98
C THR A 22 -27.02 28.50 -13.05
N SER A 23 -25.78 28.47 -13.56
CA SER A 23 -24.97 29.69 -13.67
C SER A 23 -24.30 29.90 -15.04
N THR A 24 -25.05 29.77 -16.14
CA THR A 24 -24.58 30.29 -17.43
C THR A 24 -25.23 31.64 -17.71
N GLN A 25 -24.59 32.71 -17.27
CA GLN A 25 -24.71 34.00 -17.94
C GLN A 25 -23.35 34.63 -18.16
N ALA A 26 -23.12 34.90 -19.42
CA ALA A 26 -21.96 35.41 -20.09
C ALA A 26 -21.19 36.53 -19.39
N PHE A 27 -19.86 36.39 -19.31
CA PHE A 27 -18.95 37.51 -19.46
C PHE A 27 -17.85 37.12 -20.44
N ALA A 28 -17.94 37.63 -21.66
CA ALA A 28 -16.79 37.71 -22.55
C ALA A 28 -16.02 38.99 -22.15
N ALA A 29 -14.79 38.85 -21.72
CA ALA A 29 -13.85 39.94 -21.60
C ALA A 29 -12.42 39.43 -21.78
N ASP A 30 -11.82 39.91 -22.86
CA ASP A 30 -10.39 40.06 -23.19
C ASP A 30 -9.39 39.08 -22.54
N MET A 31 -9.04 38.10 -23.31
CA MET A 31 -7.80 37.31 -23.12
C MET A 31 -6.62 38.14 -23.64
N ALA A 32 -5.88 38.77 -22.74
CA ALA A 32 -4.52 39.18 -23.03
C ALA A 32 -3.66 37.93 -23.22
N GLN A 33 -2.92 37.85 -24.35
CA GLN A 33 -1.85 36.87 -24.53
C GLN A 33 -0.93 36.93 -23.31
N ALA A 34 -0.94 35.88 -22.50
CA ALA A 34 0.13 35.60 -21.57
C ALA A 34 1.27 35.00 -22.39
N ASP A 35 2.39 35.69 -22.48
CA ASP A 35 3.67 35.11 -22.88
C ASP A 35 3.89 33.87 -22.01
N SER A 36 4.21 32.75 -22.63
CA SER A 36 4.66 31.55 -21.94
C SER A 36 6.05 31.84 -21.34
N GLU A 37 6.07 32.52 -20.18
CA GLU A 37 7.23 32.42 -19.31
C GLU A 37 7.28 30.96 -18.84
N VAL A 38 8.39 30.29 -19.10
CA VAL A 38 8.75 29.01 -18.49
C VAL A 38 8.58 29.21 -17.01
N MET A 39 7.53 28.65 -16.42
CA MET A 39 7.32 28.70 -14.97
C MET A 39 8.47 27.92 -14.36
N GLU A 40 9.38 28.60 -13.71
CA GLU A 40 10.47 28.01 -12.95
C GLU A 40 9.83 27.07 -11.90
N GLU A 41 10.16 25.78 -11.92
CA GLU A 41 9.61 24.78 -10.99
C GLU A 41 10.01 25.18 -9.57
N VAL A 42 9.05 25.67 -8.81
CA VAL A 42 9.25 26.14 -7.45
C VAL A 42 8.90 25.03 -6.46
N ILE A 43 9.85 24.65 -5.63
CA ILE A 43 9.67 23.63 -4.58
C ILE A 43 9.30 24.25 -3.24
N THR A 44 8.49 23.52 -2.48
CA THR A 44 8.08 23.85 -1.12
C THR A 44 8.69 22.90 -0.08
N ILE A 45 9.24 21.76 -0.49
CA ILE A 45 9.96 20.82 0.37
C ILE A 45 11.48 20.92 0.19
N GLY A 46 12.25 20.37 1.16
CA GLY A 46 13.71 20.51 1.20
C GLY A 46 14.20 21.86 1.71
N THR A 47 13.29 22.78 1.99
CA THR A 47 13.50 24.08 2.64
C THR A 47 12.38 24.35 3.62
N ARG A 48 12.68 25.09 4.69
CA ARG A 48 11.66 25.69 5.56
C ARG A 48 11.68 27.23 5.47
N GLY A 49 12.50 27.75 4.56
CA GLY A 49 12.59 29.15 4.20
C GLY A 49 11.59 29.52 3.09
N LYS A 50 12.04 30.36 2.16
CA LYS A 50 11.23 30.73 1.00
C LYS A 50 11.25 29.59 -0.05
N PRO A 51 10.14 29.38 -0.78
CA PRO A 51 10.13 28.52 -1.96
C PRO A 51 11.25 28.89 -2.94
N ARG A 52 11.84 27.89 -3.59
CA ARG A 52 13.02 28.05 -4.48
C ARG A 52 12.92 27.13 -5.70
N SER A 53 13.77 27.34 -6.69
CA SER A 53 13.95 26.44 -7.81
C SER A 53 14.51 25.08 -7.38
N THR A 54 14.22 24.02 -8.13
CA THR A 54 14.78 22.67 -7.92
C THR A 54 16.30 22.66 -7.99
N THR A 55 16.90 23.50 -8.82
CA THR A 55 18.37 23.66 -8.94
C THR A 55 19.00 24.33 -7.74
N ASP A 56 18.26 25.14 -7.00
CA ASP A 56 18.75 25.83 -5.81
C ASP A 56 18.65 24.98 -4.53
N SER A 57 18.12 23.75 -4.64
CA SER A 57 18.01 22.83 -3.52
C SER A 57 19.33 22.15 -3.20
N THR A 58 19.59 21.92 -1.89
CA THR A 58 20.76 21.14 -1.42
C THR A 58 20.59 19.64 -1.69
N ALA A 59 19.37 19.16 -1.99
CA ALA A 59 19.02 17.77 -2.24
C ALA A 59 18.21 17.64 -3.53
N PRO A 60 18.17 16.45 -4.16
CA PRO A 60 17.36 16.21 -5.34
C PRO A 60 15.85 16.24 -5.01
N VAL A 61 15.12 17.10 -5.70
CA VAL A 61 13.65 17.19 -5.64
C VAL A 61 13.11 17.09 -7.04
N ASP A 62 12.21 16.14 -7.27
CA ASP A 62 11.44 16.05 -8.49
C ASP A 62 10.10 16.78 -8.27
N VAL A 63 9.70 17.61 -9.22
CA VAL A 63 8.40 18.27 -9.24
C VAL A 63 7.61 17.76 -10.43
N VAL A 64 6.40 17.35 -10.19
CA VAL A 64 5.46 16.90 -11.21
C VAL A 64 4.24 17.80 -11.14
N THR A 65 3.93 18.50 -12.20
CA THR A 65 2.72 19.32 -12.26
C THR A 65 1.47 18.43 -12.24
N GLY A 66 0.33 18.97 -11.79
CA GLY A 66 -0.92 18.24 -11.81
C GLY A 66 -1.33 17.78 -13.21
N ASP A 67 -1.05 18.59 -14.22
CA ASP A 67 -1.39 18.29 -15.61
C ASP A 67 -0.50 17.17 -16.17
N ASP A 68 0.82 17.22 -15.96
CA ASP A 68 1.74 16.15 -16.34
C ASP A 68 1.41 14.86 -15.61
N PHE A 69 1.04 14.97 -14.32
CA PHE A 69 0.62 13.83 -13.52
C PHE A 69 -0.61 13.15 -14.13
N MET A 70 -1.63 13.93 -14.48
CA MET A 70 -2.87 13.40 -15.06
C MET A 70 -2.69 12.82 -16.46
N GLN A 71 -1.66 13.22 -17.21
CA GLN A 71 -1.36 12.71 -18.55
C GLN A 71 -0.63 11.35 -18.55
N GLN A 72 -0.37 10.75 -17.42
CA GLN A 72 0.47 9.55 -17.32
C GLN A 72 -0.23 8.22 -17.65
N GLY A 73 -1.50 8.21 -18.01
CA GLY A 73 -2.18 6.98 -18.43
C GLY A 73 -2.40 5.97 -17.30
N GLY A 74 -2.53 6.43 -16.07
CA GLY A 74 -2.89 5.62 -14.91
C GLY A 74 -4.34 5.84 -14.50
N MET A 75 -4.91 4.89 -13.76
CA MET A 75 -6.26 5.00 -13.21
C MET A 75 -6.23 5.54 -11.78
N ASP A 76 -5.22 5.20 -11.00
CA ASP A 76 -5.02 5.64 -9.62
C ASP A 76 -3.70 6.42 -9.43
N THR A 77 -3.63 7.19 -8.35
CA THR A 77 -2.49 8.05 -7.99
C THR A 77 -1.19 7.27 -7.82
N SER A 78 -1.23 6.06 -7.27
CA SER A 78 -0.04 5.24 -7.06
C SER A 78 0.58 4.79 -8.38
N ASN A 79 -0.24 4.39 -9.35
CA ASN A 79 0.22 4.03 -10.70
C ASN A 79 0.79 5.23 -11.45
N LEU A 80 0.20 6.42 -11.29
CA LEU A 80 0.69 7.64 -11.92
C LEU A 80 2.09 8.01 -11.38
N LEU A 81 2.28 7.97 -10.06
CA LEU A 81 3.59 8.23 -9.42
C LEU A 81 4.66 7.23 -9.86
N ARG A 82 4.33 5.95 -9.95
CA ARG A 82 5.26 4.90 -10.40
C ARG A 82 5.85 5.21 -11.78
N ASN A 83 5.09 5.84 -12.65
CA ASN A 83 5.54 6.18 -13.99
C ASN A 83 6.52 7.36 -14.04
N LEU A 84 6.50 8.22 -13.03
CA LEU A 84 7.25 9.49 -13.01
C LEU A 84 8.49 9.43 -12.13
N VAL A 85 8.42 8.71 -11.00
CA VAL A 85 9.53 8.62 -10.03
C VAL A 85 10.23 7.26 -10.20
N PRO A 86 11.45 7.24 -10.77
CA PRO A 86 12.11 5.98 -11.17
C PRO A 86 12.48 5.07 -10.00
N SER A 87 12.70 5.63 -8.82
CA SER A 87 13.02 4.88 -7.61
C SER A 87 11.79 4.47 -6.78
N LEU A 88 10.57 4.79 -7.26
CA LEU A 88 9.32 4.44 -6.60
C LEU A 88 8.75 3.14 -7.15
N ASN A 89 8.43 2.19 -6.29
CA ASN A 89 7.79 0.92 -6.64
C ASN A 89 6.44 0.79 -5.93
N VAL A 90 5.44 0.31 -6.66
CA VAL A 90 4.11 -0.03 -6.16
C VAL A 90 3.73 -1.36 -6.78
N ASN A 91 3.47 -2.36 -5.95
CA ASN A 91 3.11 -3.69 -6.42
C ASN A 91 1.61 -3.82 -6.67
N ASP A 92 1.26 -4.67 -7.64
CA ASP A 92 -0.11 -5.18 -7.81
C ASP A 92 -0.18 -6.56 -7.15
N GLN A 93 -1.08 -6.74 -6.18
CA GLN A 93 -1.21 -7.98 -5.41
C GLN A 93 -2.38 -8.82 -5.94
N PRO A 94 -2.14 -10.10 -6.33
CA PRO A 94 -3.18 -10.91 -6.99
C PRO A 94 -4.02 -11.77 -6.05
N ILE A 95 -3.53 -12.10 -4.87
CA ILE A 95 -4.27 -12.79 -3.81
C ILE A 95 -4.62 -11.76 -2.75
N SER A 96 -5.87 -11.78 -2.30
CA SER A 96 -6.33 -10.83 -1.31
C SER A 96 -5.63 -11.04 0.02
N ASP A 97 -5.05 -9.98 0.48
CA ASP A 97 -4.48 -9.79 1.80
C ASP A 97 -4.60 -8.32 2.16
N ALA A 98 -4.22 -7.96 3.38
CA ALA A 98 -4.24 -6.58 3.83
C ALA A 98 -3.53 -5.60 2.84
N ALA A 99 -2.47 -6.03 2.17
CA ALA A 99 -1.77 -5.23 1.16
C ALA A 99 -2.57 -4.97 -0.14
N THR A 100 -3.67 -5.66 -0.39
CA THR A 100 -4.56 -5.35 -1.51
C THR A 100 -5.51 -4.21 -1.20
N LEU A 101 -5.80 -3.99 0.07
CA LEU A 101 -6.70 -2.95 0.57
C LEU A 101 -6.03 -1.58 0.52
N VAL A 102 -4.76 -1.53 0.93
CA VAL A 102 -3.90 -0.35 0.88
C VAL A 102 -2.61 -0.75 0.16
N ARG A 103 -2.32 -0.10 -0.97
CA ARG A 103 -1.17 -0.44 -1.81
C ARG A 103 0.05 0.39 -1.38
N PRO A 104 0.93 -0.18 -0.55
CA PRO A 104 2.09 0.56 -0.08
C PRO A 104 3.08 0.82 -1.21
N ALA A 105 3.62 2.04 -1.25
CA ALA A 105 4.65 2.45 -2.19
C ALA A 105 6.00 2.54 -1.49
N ASN A 106 7.06 1.98 -2.09
CA ASN A 106 8.41 2.09 -1.57
C ASN A 106 9.30 2.97 -2.45
N LEU A 107 10.18 3.73 -1.81
CA LEU A 107 11.13 4.64 -2.46
C LEU A 107 12.56 4.11 -2.23
N ARG A 108 13.41 4.14 -3.28
CA ARG A 108 14.81 3.70 -3.21
C ARG A 108 15.04 2.27 -2.69
N GLY A 109 14.02 1.41 -2.83
CA GLY A 109 14.11 0.03 -2.33
C GLY A 109 14.03 -0.10 -0.80
N LEU A 110 13.61 0.95 -0.08
CA LEU A 110 13.33 0.92 1.36
C LEU A 110 11.85 0.64 1.61
N ALA A 111 11.50 0.26 2.84
CA ALA A 111 10.11 -0.02 3.21
C ALA A 111 9.21 1.22 3.03
N PRO A 112 7.92 1.05 2.73
CA PRO A 112 6.98 2.16 2.52
C PRO A 112 6.92 3.15 3.69
N ASP A 113 7.05 2.69 4.91
CA ASP A 113 7.05 3.51 6.12
C ASP A 113 8.41 4.18 6.44
N HIS A 114 9.40 4.07 5.53
CA HIS A 114 10.60 4.91 5.50
C HIS A 114 10.43 6.15 4.61
N THR A 115 9.26 6.33 3.98
CA THR A 115 8.95 7.49 3.15
C THR A 115 7.84 8.29 3.80
N LEU A 116 8.15 9.54 4.14
CA LEU A 116 7.15 10.45 4.70
C LEU A 116 6.21 10.96 3.61
N VAL A 117 4.91 10.80 3.82
CA VAL A 117 3.87 11.38 2.97
C VAL A 117 3.30 12.64 3.62
N MET A 118 3.19 13.70 2.82
CA MET A 118 2.64 14.99 3.24
C MET A 118 1.55 15.48 2.28
N VAL A 119 0.65 16.32 2.79
CA VAL A 119 -0.31 17.09 2.03
C VAL A 119 -0.15 18.56 2.39
N ASN A 120 0.05 19.42 1.39
CA ASN A 120 0.33 20.85 1.58
C ASN A 120 1.44 21.11 2.63
N GLY A 121 2.52 20.30 2.61
CA GLY A 121 3.64 20.43 3.52
C GLY A 121 3.39 19.98 4.96
N ARG A 122 2.29 19.28 5.23
CA ARG A 122 1.95 18.72 6.55
C ARG A 122 1.83 17.20 6.47
N ARG A 123 2.34 16.53 7.50
CA ARG A 123 2.32 15.05 7.60
C ARG A 123 0.88 14.53 7.44
N ARG A 124 0.73 13.47 6.61
CA ARG A 124 -0.49 12.68 6.50
C ARG A 124 -0.43 11.52 7.51
N HIS A 125 -1.58 11.16 8.06
CA HIS A 125 -1.72 9.96 8.90
C HIS A 125 -1.38 8.68 8.14
N ARG A 126 -1.03 7.65 8.87
CA ARG A 126 -0.76 6.32 8.31
C ARG A 126 -2.06 5.61 7.96
N ALA A 127 -1.97 4.60 7.10
CA ALA A 127 -3.04 3.62 6.95
C ALA A 127 -3.11 2.69 8.16
N ALA A 128 -4.29 2.15 8.44
CA ALA A 128 -4.49 1.13 9.47
C ALA A 128 -3.81 -0.20 9.10
N VAL A 129 -3.76 -0.50 7.80
CA VAL A 129 -3.24 -1.76 7.30
C VAL A 129 -1.73 -1.87 7.51
N ILE A 130 -1.32 -2.94 8.19
CA ILE A 130 0.07 -3.41 8.23
C ILE A 130 0.21 -4.52 7.20
N THR A 131 1.22 -4.44 6.35
CA THR A 131 1.44 -5.43 5.28
C THR A 131 1.96 -6.74 5.88
N TRP A 132 1.15 -7.79 5.84
CA TRP A 132 1.49 -9.10 6.43
C TRP A 132 2.07 -10.09 5.42
N LEU A 133 1.49 -10.15 4.22
CA LEU A 133 2.00 -10.93 3.12
C LEU A 133 2.93 -10.04 2.32
N GLY A 134 4.20 -10.16 2.57
CA GLY A 134 5.15 -9.27 2.00
C GLY A 134 6.08 -9.93 1.02
N ASN A 135 6.57 -9.10 0.15
CA ASN A 135 7.67 -9.40 -0.76
C ASN A 135 8.95 -8.72 -0.27
N GLY A 136 9.29 -8.92 0.95
CA GLY A 136 10.52 -8.43 1.54
C GLY A 136 10.46 -6.99 2.02
N LEU A 137 10.46 -6.01 1.14
CA LEU A 137 10.60 -4.60 1.53
C LEU A 137 9.33 -3.99 2.14
N ALA A 138 8.16 -4.43 1.70
CA ALA A 138 6.89 -3.93 2.24
C ALA A 138 6.40 -4.72 3.46
N ASP A 139 6.93 -5.93 3.68
CA ASP A 139 6.44 -6.85 4.70
C ASP A 139 6.68 -6.32 6.12
N GLY A 140 5.59 -6.15 6.86
CA GLY A 140 5.57 -5.54 8.19
C GLY A 140 5.48 -4.01 8.20
N SER A 141 5.47 -3.35 7.05
CA SER A 141 5.39 -1.88 6.99
C SER A 141 3.98 -1.35 7.22
N GLN A 142 3.89 -0.14 7.75
CA GLN A 142 2.65 0.62 7.94
C GLN A 142 2.82 2.02 7.34
N GLY A 143 2.63 2.14 6.03
CA GLY A 143 2.73 3.40 5.28
C GLY A 143 1.41 4.17 5.21
N ALA A 144 1.41 5.35 4.62
CA ALA A 144 0.19 6.11 4.32
C ALA A 144 -0.53 5.55 3.08
N ASP A 145 -1.87 5.63 3.05
CA ASP A 145 -2.65 5.31 1.84
C ASP A 145 -2.60 6.45 0.83
N ILE A 146 -1.76 6.30 -0.18
CA ILE A 146 -1.63 7.26 -1.29
C ILE A 146 -2.84 7.16 -2.24
N SER A 147 -3.48 5.99 -2.34
CA SER A 147 -4.61 5.77 -3.25
C SER A 147 -5.86 6.57 -2.85
N ALA A 148 -5.92 7.02 -1.60
CA ALA A 148 -6.98 7.89 -1.08
C ALA A 148 -6.91 9.34 -1.62
N ILE A 149 -5.83 9.73 -2.33
CA ILE A 149 -5.64 11.09 -2.86
C ILE A 149 -6.04 11.12 -4.33
N PRO A 150 -7.12 11.82 -4.73
CA PRO A 150 -7.53 11.89 -6.14
C PRO A 150 -6.56 12.76 -6.96
N GLY A 151 -6.13 12.25 -8.10
CA GLY A 151 -5.18 12.97 -8.96
C GLY A 151 -5.68 14.34 -9.40
N LEU A 152 -6.98 14.48 -9.65
CA LEU A 152 -7.57 15.76 -10.09
C LEU A 152 -7.55 16.86 -9.01
N ALA A 153 -7.36 16.50 -7.72
CA ALA A 153 -7.18 17.46 -6.63
C ALA A 153 -5.79 18.11 -6.61
N LEU A 154 -4.82 17.56 -7.34
CA LEU A 154 -3.42 17.94 -7.24
C LEU A 154 -3.06 19.11 -8.15
N ARG A 155 -2.35 20.10 -7.60
CA ARG A 155 -1.63 21.13 -8.33
C ARG A 155 -0.24 20.63 -8.74
N SER A 156 0.45 19.96 -7.82
CA SER A 156 1.74 19.34 -8.07
C SER A 156 2.04 18.24 -7.04
N VAL A 157 2.97 17.37 -7.38
CA VAL A 157 3.57 16.42 -6.47
C VAL A 157 5.07 16.70 -6.43
N GLU A 158 5.62 16.83 -5.23
CA GLU A 158 7.05 17.03 -5.00
C GLU A 158 7.62 15.78 -4.33
N VAL A 159 8.72 15.26 -4.84
CA VAL A 159 9.41 14.08 -4.29
C VAL A 159 10.84 14.46 -3.92
N LEU A 160 11.10 14.64 -2.65
CA LEU A 160 12.43 14.82 -2.11
C LEU A 160 13.10 13.46 -1.94
N ARG A 161 14.13 13.21 -2.71
CA ARG A 161 14.90 11.96 -2.67
C ARG A 161 16.15 12.12 -1.79
N ASP A 162 15.92 12.36 -0.49
CA ASP A 162 16.99 12.53 0.51
C ASP A 162 16.45 12.31 1.92
N GLY A 163 17.33 11.93 2.85
CA GLY A 163 16.99 11.88 4.27
C GLY A 163 16.66 13.27 4.82
N ALA A 164 15.49 13.43 5.41
CA ALA A 164 14.98 14.72 5.85
C ALA A 164 14.36 14.72 7.25
N ALA A 165 14.70 13.74 8.09
CA ALA A 165 14.13 13.60 9.44
C ALA A 165 14.46 14.81 10.34
N ALA A 166 15.60 15.47 10.17
CA ALA A 166 15.93 16.70 10.87
C ALA A 166 14.98 17.87 10.55
N GLN A 167 14.35 17.86 9.37
CA GLN A 167 13.38 18.87 8.95
C GLN A 167 11.94 18.45 9.24
N TYR A 168 11.56 17.19 8.97
CA TYR A 168 10.16 16.74 8.96
C TYR A 168 9.82 15.68 10.02
N GLY A 169 10.80 15.20 10.79
CA GLY A 169 10.64 14.18 11.83
C GLY A 169 10.75 12.75 11.33
N SER A 170 10.29 11.81 12.16
CA SER A 170 10.37 10.37 11.87
C SER A 170 9.85 10.00 10.47
N ASP A 171 10.29 8.88 9.93
CA ASP A 171 9.85 8.27 8.67
C ASP A 171 10.47 8.87 7.39
N ALA A 172 11.07 10.08 7.46
CA ALA A 172 11.73 10.71 6.32
C ALA A 172 13.18 10.18 6.15
N ILE A 173 13.33 8.85 5.99
CA ILE A 173 14.62 8.16 5.77
C ILE A 173 14.92 8.04 4.28
N ALA A 174 14.03 7.44 3.50
CA ALA A 174 14.17 7.27 2.05
C ALA A 174 13.93 8.58 1.31
N GLY A 175 12.98 9.37 1.82
CA GLY A 175 12.58 10.64 1.24
C GLY A 175 11.24 11.13 1.75
N VAL A 176 10.72 12.15 1.06
CA VAL A 176 9.43 12.78 1.35
C VAL A 176 8.63 12.93 0.06
N ILE A 177 7.36 12.56 0.08
CA ILE A 177 6.41 12.82 -1.01
C ILE A 177 5.39 13.83 -0.51
N ASN A 178 5.30 15.00 -1.15
CA ASN A 178 4.38 16.06 -0.79
C ASN A 178 3.36 16.29 -1.91
N PHE A 179 2.09 16.14 -1.59
CA PHE A 179 0.96 16.40 -2.47
C PHE A 179 0.45 17.82 -2.24
N ASN A 180 0.68 18.70 -3.19
CA ASN A 180 0.15 20.06 -3.17
C ASN A 180 -1.22 20.10 -3.82
N LEU A 181 -2.24 20.46 -3.06
CA LEU A 181 -3.62 20.55 -3.53
C LEU A 181 -3.85 21.82 -4.36
N LYS A 182 -4.81 21.76 -5.29
CA LYS A 182 -5.29 22.92 -6.04
C LYS A 182 -5.87 23.97 -5.09
N ASP A 183 -5.56 25.24 -5.37
CA ASP A 183 -5.94 26.42 -4.60
C ASP A 183 -6.64 27.48 -5.47
N SER A 184 -7.02 27.13 -6.69
CA SER A 184 -7.80 28.04 -7.55
C SER A 184 -9.16 28.37 -6.94
N ALA A 185 -9.55 29.61 -7.06
CA ALA A 185 -10.83 30.15 -6.64
C ALA A 185 -11.91 30.16 -7.75
N SER A 186 -11.55 29.76 -8.97
CA SER A 186 -12.46 29.89 -10.14
C SER A 186 -12.45 28.69 -11.07
N ASP A 187 -11.32 28.02 -11.24
CA ASP A 187 -11.14 26.99 -12.26
C ASP A 187 -11.92 25.72 -11.89
N GLY A 188 -12.37 25.00 -12.90
CA GLY A 188 -13.03 23.71 -12.74
C GLY A 188 -12.61 22.72 -13.80
N ALA A 189 -12.69 21.44 -13.47
CA ALA A 189 -12.43 20.34 -14.40
C ALA A 189 -13.33 19.14 -14.11
N VAL A 190 -13.70 18.43 -15.16
CA VAL A 190 -14.35 17.12 -15.09
C VAL A 190 -13.50 16.14 -15.86
N GLU A 191 -13.24 14.97 -15.29
CA GLU A 191 -12.52 13.89 -15.95
C GLU A 191 -13.32 12.60 -15.89
N ILE A 192 -13.36 11.88 -17.01
CA ILE A 192 -13.95 10.55 -17.11
C ILE A 192 -12.89 9.65 -17.74
N LYS A 193 -12.55 8.57 -17.05
CA LYS A 193 -11.66 7.51 -17.55
C LYS A 193 -12.40 6.18 -17.59
N PHE A 194 -12.16 5.42 -18.63
CA PHE A 194 -12.63 4.05 -18.76
C PHE A 194 -11.54 3.20 -19.42
N GLY A 195 -11.34 2.00 -18.93
CA GLY A 195 -10.37 1.06 -19.53
C GLY A 195 -10.62 -0.37 -19.11
N GLU A 196 -9.98 -1.31 -19.83
CA GLU A 196 -10.00 -2.74 -19.52
C GLU A 196 -8.73 -3.42 -20.04
N TYR A 197 -8.43 -4.59 -19.49
CA TYR A 197 -7.31 -5.39 -19.97
C TYR A 197 -7.63 -6.10 -21.29
N SER A 198 -6.61 -6.39 -22.07
CA SER A 198 -6.71 -7.08 -23.38
C SER A 198 -7.35 -8.47 -23.29
N GLU A 199 -7.35 -9.09 -22.11
CA GLU A 199 -8.03 -10.37 -21.83
C GLU A 199 -9.57 -10.22 -21.71
N GLY A 200 -10.10 -8.98 -21.65
CA GLY A 200 -11.53 -8.66 -21.59
C GLY A 200 -12.10 -8.74 -20.17
N ASP A 201 -11.30 -8.42 -19.17
CA ASP A 201 -11.65 -8.32 -17.76
C ASP A 201 -10.97 -7.12 -17.10
N GLY A 202 -11.22 -6.91 -15.81
CA GLY A 202 -10.64 -5.82 -15.06
C GLY A 202 -11.04 -4.45 -15.59
N ALA A 203 -12.29 -4.29 -16.02
CA ALA A 203 -12.83 -3.01 -16.44
C ALA A 203 -12.73 -2.00 -15.30
N GLN A 204 -12.28 -0.79 -15.60
CA GLN A 204 -12.11 0.28 -14.64
C GLN A 204 -12.81 1.54 -15.14
N THR A 205 -13.49 2.24 -14.23
CA THR A 205 -14.15 3.51 -14.49
C THR A 205 -13.78 4.51 -13.40
N VAL A 206 -13.39 5.72 -13.78
CA VAL A 206 -13.15 6.83 -12.86
C VAL A 206 -13.90 8.04 -13.37
N ILE A 207 -14.64 8.71 -12.49
CA ILE A 207 -15.31 10.00 -12.75
C ILE A 207 -14.87 10.95 -11.66
N ALA A 208 -14.20 12.04 -12.05
CA ALA A 208 -13.70 13.04 -11.13
C ALA A 208 -14.16 14.44 -11.53
N VAL A 209 -14.43 15.27 -10.53
CA VAL A 209 -14.81 16.68 -10.70
C VAL A 209 -14.02 17.51 -9.70
N ASN A 210 -13.43 18.60 -10.17
CA ASN A 210 -12.80 19.62 -9.34
C ASN A 210 -13.41 20.97 -9.63
N LYS A 211 -13.61 21.82 -8.60
CA LYS A 211 -14.10 23.20 -8.77
C LYS A 211 -13.61 24.10 -7.64
N GLY A 212 -13.06 25.23 -8.06
CA GLY A 212 -12.73 26.36 -7.19
C GLY A 212 -13.90 27.33 -7.02
N PHE A 213 -14.01 27.87 -5.81
CA PHE A 213 -14.97 28.90 -5.43
C PHE A 213 -14.24 30.01 -4.67
N ALA A 214 -14.57 31.26 -4.97
CA ALA A 214 -14.06 32.40 -4.24
C ALA A 214 -14.68 32.46 -2.82
N LEU A 215 -13.86 32.65 -1.81
CA LEU A 215 -14.25 32.93 -0.43
C LEU A 215 -13.88 34.39 -0.09
N GLY A 216 -14.87 35.30 -0.10
CA GLY A 216 -14.60 36.72 0.08
C GLY A 216 -13.88 37.34 -1.11
N SER A 217 -12.95 38.29 -0.85
CA SER A 217 -12.21 38.98 -1.89
C SER A 217 -10.93 38.29 -2.33
N GLU A 218 -10.30 37.51 -1.44
CA GLU A 218 -8.96 36.93 -1.64
C GLU A 218 -8.85 35.49 -1.17
N GLY A 219 -9.95 34.89 -0.72
CA GLY A 219 -9.98 33.50 -0.28
C GLY A 219 -10.48 32.53 -1.35
N PHE A 220 -10.19 31.27 -1.15
CA PHE A 220 -10.61 30.18 -2.02
C PHE A 220 -11.18 29.00 -1.23
N LEU A 221 -12.06 28.25 -1.87
CA LEU A 221 -12.47 26.91 -1.52
C LEU A 221 -12.39 26.07 -2.80
N ASN A 222 -11.49 25.09 -2.83
CA ASN A 222 -11.35 24.17 -3.93
C ASN A 222 -11.87 22.79 -3.50
N LEU A 223 -12.83 22.26 -4.24
CA LEU A 223 -13.49 20.99 -3.94
C LEU A 223 -13.21 19.97 -5.04
N THR A 224 -12.87 18.76 -4.65
CA THR A 224 -12.72 17.62 -5.56
C THR A 224 -13.60 16.48 -5.09
N ALA A 225 -14.31 15.85 -6.03
CA ALA A 225 -15.04 14.62 -5.81
C ALA A 225 -14.63 13.62 -6.89
N GLU A 226 -14.34 12.37 -6.49
CA GLU A 226 -14.02 11.26 -7.38
C GLU A 226 -14.85 10.05 -7.00
N TRP A 227 -15.33 9.33 -8.00
CA TRP A 227 -15.90 8.00 -7.87
C TRP A 227 -15.15 7.08 -8.82
N ALA A 228 -14.75 5.91 -8.30
CA ALA A 228 -14.08 4.90 -9.09
C ALA A 228 -14.65 3.51 -8.80
N GLU A 229 -14.53 2.63 -9.79
CA GLU A 229 -14.89 1.23 -9.73
C GLU A 229 -13.91 0.43 -10.59
N ALA A 230 -13.49 -0.75 -10.13
CA ALA A 230 -12.63 -1.64 -10.87
C ALA A 230 -13.10 -3.10 -10.71
N ASP A 231 -13.40 -3.76 -11.81
CA ASP A 231 -13.69 -5.20 -11.82
C ASP A 231 -12.43 -6.01 -11.49
N ALA A 232 -12.60 -7.16 -10.84
CA ALA A 232 -11.51 -8.10 -10.62
C ALA A 232 -10.96 -8.64 -11.96
N THR A 233 -9.66 -9.02 -11.95
CA THR A 233 -9.09 -9.82 -13.04
C THR A 233 -8.98 -11.29 -12.64
N ASP A 234 -8.94 -12.18 -13.62
CA ASP A 234 -8.68 -13.60 -13.41
C ASP A 234 -7.56 -14.09 -14.33
N ARG A 235 -6.40 -14.38 -13.73
CA ARG A 235 -5.23 -14.96 -14.41
C ARG A 235 -4.94 -16.38 -13.89
N SER A 236 -5.91 -16.98 -13.19
CA SER A 236 -5.75 -18.27 -12.55
C SER A 236 -5.43 -19.39 -13.56
N VAL A 237 -4.67 -20.37 -13.11
CA VAL A 237 -4.53 -21.65 -13.78
C VAL A 237 -5.09 -22.73 -12.90
N GLN A 238 -5.66 -23.78 -13.50
CA GLN A 238 -6.21 -24.88 -12.73
C GLN A 238 -5.09 -25.59 -11.95
N ARG A 239 -5.28 -25.71 -10.64
CA ARG A 239 -4.41 -26.49 -9.78
C ARG A 239 -4.48 -27.98 -10.14
N GLN A 240 -3.37 -28.67 -10.05
CA GLN A 240 -3.31 -30.09 -10.39
C GLN A 240 -4.16 -30.95 -9.45
N ASP A 241 -4.20 -30.61 -8.16
CA ASP A 241 -5.02 -31.30 -7.18
C ASP A 241 -6.52 -31.17 -7.49
N ALA A 242 -7.02 -29.98 -7.83
CA ALA A 242 -8.40 -29.77 -8.25
C ALA A 242 -8.74 -30.48 -9.57
N ALA A 243 -7.80 -30.48 -10.53
CA ALA A 243 -7.97 -31.23 -11.78
C ALA A 243 -8.09 -32.74 -11.52
N ASN A 244 -7.31 -33.26 -10.60
CA ASN A 244 -7.37 -34.67 -10.18
C ASN A 244 -8.74 -35.02 -9.55
N LEU A 245 -9.30 -34.14 -8.72
CA LEU A 245 -10.61 -34.29 -8.12
C LEU A 245 -11.70 -34.33 -9.20
N ILE A 246 -11.66 -33.40 -10.16
CA ILE A 246 -12.60 -33.40 -11.30
C ILE A 246 -12.51 -34.72 -12.08
N ALA A 247 -11.30 -35.18 -12.35
CA ALA A 247 -11.08 -36.44 -13.07
C ALA A 247 -11.57 -37.65 -12.27
N ALA A 248 -11.49 -37.60 -10.93
CA ALA A 248 -12.05 -38.62 -10.04
C ALA A 248 -13.58 -38.56 -9.88
N GLY A 249 -14.25 -37.55 -10.45
CA GLY A 249 -15.68 -37.41 -10.45
C GLY A 249 -16.27 -36.58 -9.30
N TYR A 250 -15.45 -35.84 -8.55
CA TYR A 250 -15.93 -34.91 -7.54
C TYR A 250 -16.82 -33.84 -8.18
N GLN A 251 -17.95 -33.56 -7.53
CA GLN A 251 -18.90 -32.55 -8.00
C GLN A 251 -18.57 -31.19 -7.41
N ASN A 252 -18.92 -30.14 -8.13
CA ASN A 252 -18.81 -28.74 -7.67
C ASN A 252 -17.37 -28.24 -7.41
N VAL A 253 -16.34 -28.93 -7.93
CA VAL A 253 -14.97 -28.41 -7.96
C VAL A 253 -14.87 -27.32 -9.03
N GLY A 254 -14.40 -26.12 -8.67
CA GLY A 254 -14.20 -25.03 -9.60
C GLY A 254 -13.16 -25.33 -10.69
N ASN A 255 -13.25 -24.64 -11.84
CA ASN A 255 -12.25 -24.72 -12.90
C ASN A 255 -12.10 -23.34 -13.58
N PRO A 256 -11.10 -22.56 -13.17
CA PRO A 256 -10.13 -22.79 -12.08
C PRO A 256 -10.80 -22.84 -10.70
N ALA A 257 -10.22 -23.60 -9.78
CA ALA A 257 -10.72 -23.72 -8.42
C ALA A 257 -10.31 -22.55 -7.52
N GLN A 258 -9.18 -21.92 -7.83
CA GLN A 258 -8.61 -20.80 -7.13
C GLN A 258 -8.78 -19.52 -7.96
N VAL A 259 -9.01 -18.40 -7.32
CA VAL A 259 -9.05 -17.08 -7.97
C VAL A 259 -7.72 -16.37 -7.70
N TRP A 260 -7.05 -15.96 -8.78
CA TRP A 260 -5.78 -15.25 -8.76
C TRP A 260 -5.80 -14.12 -9.81
N GLY A 261 -5.80 -12.89 -9.34
CA GLY A 261 -5.90 -11.67 -10.15
C GLY A 261 -6.02 -10.43 -9.27
N THR A 262 -6.03 -9.24 -9.85
CA THR A 262 -6.28 -8.02 -9.07
C THR A 262 -7.67 -8.05 -8.45
N PRO A 263 -7.84 -7.52 -7.22
CA PRO A 263 -9.11 -7.50 -6.54
C PRO A 263 -10.14 -6.61 -7.26
N GLU A 264 -11.40 -6.84 -6.98
CA GLU A 264 -12.48 -5.90 -7.25
C GLU A 264 -12.38 -4.72 -6.29
N VAL A 265 -12.57 -3.51 -6.80
CA VAL A 265 -12.71 -2.28 -6.02
C VAL A 265 -14.08 -1.70 -6.33
N ALA A 266 -14.92 -1.63 -5.33
CA ALA A 266 -16.28 -1.12 -5.44
C ALA A 266 -16.45 0.11 -4.54
N ASP A 267 -17.40 0.97 -4.90
CA ASP A 267 -17.82 2.11 -4.09
C ASP A 267 -16.65 3.02 -3.63
N ASP A 268 -15.63 3.20 -4.48
CA ASP A 268 -14.48 4.08 -4.19
C ASP A 268 -14.88 5.54 -4.36
N TYR A 269 -15.28 6.17 -3.26
CA TYR A 269 -15.66 7.58 -3.19
C TYR A 269 -14.56 8.39 -2.51
N LYS A 270 -14.12 9.50 -3.15
CA LYS A 270 -13.13 10.42 -2.58
C LYS A 270 -13.69 11.85 -2.63
N LEU A 271 -13.75 12.49 -1.49
CA LEU A 271 -14.14 13.89 -1.34
C LEU A 271 -12.99 14.65 -0.71
N TRP A 272 -12.54 15.70 -1.34
CA TRP A 272 -11.44 16.53 -0.88
C TRP A 272 -11.82 18.01 -0.94
N ALA A 273 -11.37 18.76 0.07
CA ALA A 273 -11.50 20.21 0.14
C ALA A 273 -10.14 20.82 0.50
N ASN A 274 -9.76 21.88 -0.20
CA ASN A 274 -8.66 22.76 0.15
C ASN A 274 -9.19 24.17 0.25
N PHE A 275 -8.87 24.89 1.32
CA PHE A 275 -9.42 26.22 1.55
C PHE A 275 -8.45 27.15 2.26
N GLY A 276 -8.57 28.42 2.00
CA GLY A 276 -7.78 29.46 2.61
C GLY A 276 -8.30 30.86 2.29
N GLY A 277 -7.78 31.83 3.03
CA GLY A 277 -8.13 33.24 2.79
C GLY A 277 -7.73 34.16 3.92
N ASP A 278 -7.84 35.45 3.66
CA ASP A 278 -7.42 36.46 4.60
C ASP A 278 -8.45 36.66 5.71
N LEU A 279 -7.99 36.66 6.96
CA LEU A 279 -8.75 37.14 8.12
C LEU A 279 -8.47 38.60 8.39
N SER A 280 -7.28 39.08 8.05
CA SER A 280 -6.85 40.46 8.13
C SER A 280 -5.65 40.68 7.22
N ASP A 281 -5.17 41.90 7.07
CA ASP A 281 -4.02 42.30 6.21
C ASP A 281 -2.75 41.44 6.47
N ASN A 282 -2.61 40.85 7.68
CA ASN A 282 -1.41 40.12 8.08
C ASN A 282 -1.68 38.70 8.59
N VAL A 283 -2.92 38.22 8.50
CA VAL A 283 -3.31 36.88 9.03
C VAL A 283 -4.22 36.18 8.03
N GLU A 284 -3.81 34.98 7.62
CA GLU A 284 -4.57 34.08 6.76
C GLU A 284 -5.02 32.86 7.56
N PHE A 285 -6.19 32.33 7.24
CA PHE A 285 -6.58 30.97 7.61
C PHE A 285 -6.33 30.03 6.43
N PHE A 286 -6.01 28.79 6.72
CA PHE A 286 -5.82 27.74 5.73
C PHE A 286 -6.26 26.39 6.28
N GLY A 287 -6.57 25.45 5.38
CA GLY A 287 -6.88 24.10 5.77
C GLY A 287 -7.20 23.20 4.60
N ASN A 288 -7.27 21.91 4.89
CA ASN A 288 -7.80 20.91 3.99
C ASN A 288 -8.58 19.85 4.77
N ALA A 289 -9.46 19.14 4.06
CA ALA A 289 -10.21 18.04 4.62
C ALA A 289 -10.46 16.99 3.55
N ASN A 290 -10.52 15.71 3.95
CA ASN A 290 -10.93 14.63 3.07
C ASN A 290 -11.87 13.66 3.78
N TYR A 291 -12.65 12.95 2.97
CA TYR A 291 -13.38 11.74 3.32
C TYR A 291 -13.34 10.79 2.13
N ASN A 292 -12.88 9.57 2.36
CA ASN A 292 -12.80 8.53 1.35
C ASN A 292 -13.39 7.24 1.90
N SER A 293 -14.04 6.45 1.05
CA SER A 293 -14.54 5.11 1.39
C SER A 293 -14.44 4.25 0.16
N LYS A 294 -14.00 2.99 0.32
CA LYS A 294 -13.96 1.99 -0.75
C LYS A 294 -14.13 0.60 -0.17
N GLU A 295 -14.75 -0.29 -0.93
CA GLU A 295 -14.76 -1.73 -0.66
C GLU A 295 -13.79 -2.44 -1.62
N VAL A 296 -12.95 -3.33 -1.08
CA VAL A 296 -12.01 -4.13 -1.87
C VAL A 296 -12.26 -5.60 -1.57
N THR A 297 -12.51 -6.40 -2.62
CA THR A 297 -12.74 -7.85 -2.51
C THR A 297 -11.83 -8.59 -3.46
N GLY A 298 -10.98 -9.47 -2.92
CA GLY A 298 -10.07 -10.28 -3.72
C GLY A 298 -10.30 -11.78 -3.61
N GLY A 299 -9.64 -12.51 -4.50
CA GLY A 299 -9.60 -13.96 -4.46
C GLY A 299 -8.71 -14.48 -3.33
N PHE A 300 -8.76 -15.79 -3.14
CA PHE A 300 -7.96 -16.48 -2.14
C PHE A 300 -7.60 -17.90 -2.60
N TYR A 301 -6.87 -18.65 -1.76
CA TYR A 301 -6.43 -19.99 -2.07
C TYR A 301 -7.57 -21.04 -1.96
N TYR A 302 -7.57 -22.00 -2.86
CA TYR A 302 -8.54 -23.10 -2.86
C TYR A 302 -8.36 -24.05 -1.68
N ARG A 303 -9.44 -24.38 -1.01
CA ARG A 303 -9.54 -25.39 0.07
C ARG A 303 -9.98 -26.71 -0.49
N ASN A 304 -9.02 -27.62 -0.67
CA ASN A 304 -9.25 -28.93 -1.26
C ASN A 304 -10.04 -29.83 -0.28
N PRO A 305 -11.15 -30.46 -0.71
CA PRO A 305 -12.04 -31.23 0.16
C PRO A 305 -11.45 -32.56 0.64
N THR A 306 -10.24 -32.93 0.23
CA THR A 306 -9.61 -34.20 0.65
C THR A 306 -8.43 -34.01 1.59
N ASN A 307 -7.80 -32.83 1.60
CA ASN A 307 -6.56 -32.64 2.36
C ASN A 307 -6.49 -31.32 3.16
N ARG A 308 -7.49 -30.42 3.07
CA ARG A 308 -7.44 -29.22 3.92
C ARG A 308 -7.56 -29.64 5.39
N GLY A 309 -6.46 -29.49 6.11
CA GLY A 309 -6.36 -29.80 7.54
C GLY A 309 -7.33 -28.97 8.37
N GLY A 310 -7.87 -29.54 9.43
CA GLY A 310 -8.82 -28.90 10.34
C GLY A 310 -10.21 -28.64 9.76
N VAL A 311 -10.46 -28.85 8.44
CA VAL A 311 -11.75 -28.69 7.82
C VAL A 311 -12.27 -30.01 7.27
N TYR A 312 -11.50 -30.66 6.43
CA TYR A 312 -11.85 -31.92 5.78
C TYR A 312 -11.03 -33.10 6.27
N ALA A 313 -9.77 -32.83 6.63
CA ALA A 313 -8.80 -33.86 6.90
C ALA A 313 -7.91 -33.52 8.13
N ARG A 314 -7.25 -34.54 8.64
CA ARG A 314 -6.16 -34.46 9.59
C ARG A 314 -4.95 -35.22 9.06
N THR A 315 -3.76 -34.73 9.37
CA THR A 315 -2.51 -35.41 9.08
C THR A 315 -2.11 -36.29 10.28
N ASP A 316 -1.64 -37.47 10.03
CA ASP A 316 -0.94 -38.34 11.00
C ASP A 316 0.51 -38.42 10.53
N ASP A 317 1.41 -37.78 11.26
CA ASP A 317 2.85 -37.67 10.96
C ASP A 317 3.63 -38.97 11.25
N GLN A 318 2.93 -40.05 11.61
CA GLN A 318 3.51 -41.35 11.98
C GLN A 318 4.60 -41.24 13.05
N GLY A 319 4.73 -40.08 13.71
CA GLY A 319 5.76 -39.79 14.71
C GLY A 319 7.15 -39.61 14.11
N THR A 320 7.23 -39.17 12.83
CA THR A 320 8.48 -38.90 12.13
C THR A 320 8.53 -37.46 11.69
N ASP A 321 9.71 -36.94 11.32
CA ASP A 321 9.89 -35.61 10.72
C ASP A 321 9.91 -35.68 9.17
N ASP A 322 9.46 -36.78 8.56
CA ASP A 322 9.47 -37.01 7.12
C ASP A 322 8.02 -36.88 6.57
N ASP A 323 7.67 -35.74 6.01
CA ASP A 323 6.35 -35.48 5.42
C ASP A 323 5.96 -36.51 4.33
N ALA A 324 6.90 -37.30 3.83
CA ALA A 324 6.64 -38.28 2.78
C ALA A 324 5.92 -39.53 3.30
N ASP A 325 5.94 -39.79 4.60
CA ASP A 325 5.23 -40.93 5.22
C ASP A 325 3.94 -40.51 5.94
N ASP A 326 3.58 -39.24 5.87
CA ASP A 326 2.35 -38.68 6.40
C ASP A 326 1.11 -39.34 5.81
N ILE A 327 0.14 -39.64 6.66
CA ILE A 327 -1.14 -40.19 6.26
C ILE A 327 -2.24 -39.17 6.48
N GLN A 328 -3.00 -38.89 5.42
CA GLN A 328 -4.18 -38.01 5.49
C GLN A 328 -5.41 -38.84 5.79
N TYR A 329 -6.13 -38.47 6.86
CA TYR A 329 -7.42 -39.05 7.22
C TYR A 329 -8.51 -38.00 7.16
N LEU A 330 -9.72 -38.37 6.73
CA LEU A 330 -10.88 -37.50 6.83
C LEU A 330 -11.26 -37.27 8.29
N ILE A 331 -11.67 -36.05 8.63
CA ILE A 331 -12.20 -35.69 9.95
C ILE A 331 -13.71 -35.87 9.95
N PHE A 332 -14.23 -36.54 10.99
CA PHE A 332 -15.65 -36.66 11.26
C PHE A 332 -15.97 -36.10 12.65
N GLY A 333 -16.89 -35.12 12.71
CA GLY A 333 -17.40 -34.57 13.95
C GLY A 333 -18.55 -35.41 14.47
N ASP A 334 -18.48 -35.82 15.74
CA ASP A 334 -19.58 -36.45 16.45
C ASP A 334 -20.53 -35.35 16.96
N LEU A 335 -21.74 -35.33 16.39
CA LEU A 335 -22.81 -34.39 16.73
C LEU A 335 -23.81 -35.03 17.71
N THR A 336 -23.34 -35.88 18.64
CA THR A 336 -24.25 -36.53 19.59
C THR A 336 -25.13 -35.49 20.29
N PRO A 337 -26.45 -35.68 20.32
CA PRO A 337 -27.33 -34.65 20.89
C PRO A 337 -27.11 -34.51 22.39
N GLY A 338 -26.47 -33.44 22.74
CA GLY A 338 -26.32 -32.92 24.10
C GLY A 338 -27.07 -31.58 24.25
N PRO A 339 -27.04 -30.94 25.41
CA PRO A 339 -27.57 -29.59 25.53
C PRO A 339 -26.82 -28.66 24.59
N VAL A 340 -27.57 -28.06 23.67
CA VAL A 340 -27.01 -27.07 22.74
C VAL A 340 -26.74 -25.81 23.56
N GLY A 341 -25.49 -25.40 23.61
CA GLY A 341 -25.07 -24.10 24.16
C GLY A 341 -25.42 -22.97 23.21
N GLN A 342 -25.16 -21.76 23.64
CA GLN A 342 -25.18 -20.57 22.80
C GLN A 342 -23.94 -19.75 23.12
N ASP A 343 -23.40 -19.06 22.12
CA ASP A 343 -22.39 -18.05 22.33
C ASP A 343 -22.97 -16.78 22.99
N ASN A 344 -22.15 -15.74 23.16
CA ASN A 344 -22.61 -14.48 23.77
C ASN A 344 -23.58 -13.70 22.88
N SER A 345 -23.55 -13.95 21.56
CA SER A 345 -24.48 -13.36 20.60
C SER A 345 -25.85 -14.08 20.58
N GLY A 346 -25.92 -15.29 21.16
CA GLY A 346 -27.05 -16.18 21.12
C GLY A 346 -27.05 -17.15 19.94
N PHE A 347 -25.95 -17.25 19.21
CA PHE A 347 -25.76 -18.22 18.13
C PHE A 347 -25.66 -19.64 18.72
N PRO A 348 -26.34 -20.64 18.14
CA PRO A 348 -26.35 -21.99 18.70
C PRO A 348 -25.00 -22.68 18.53
N LEU A 349 -24.43 -23.17 19.63
CA LEU A 349 -23.22 -23.99 19.63
C LEU A 349 -23.58 -25.50 19.64
N LEU A 350 -22.73 -26.29 19.02
CA LEU A 350 -22.84 -27.72 19.04
C LEU A 350 -22.39 -28.30 20.38
N SER A 351 -23.07 -29.33 20.85
CA SER A 351 -22.55 -30.17 21.90
C SER A 351 -21.60 -31.16 21.23
N ALA A 352 -20.31 -31.03 21.50
CA ALA A 352 -19.35 -32.02 21.05
C ALA A 352 -19.66 -33.37 21.76
N GLY A 353 -19.83 -34.40 20.97
CA GLY A 353 -19.78 -35.79 21.45
C GLY A 353 -18.40 -36.19 21.94
N ASP A 354 -18.24 -37.39 22.41
CA ASP A 354 -16.94 -37.92 22.86
C ASP A 354 -16.03 -38.38 21.68
N GLY A 355 -16.51 -38.27 20.44
CA GLY A 355 -15.80 -38.63 19.20
C GLY A 355 -15.62 -40.14 18.97
N ILE A 356 -16.16 -40.98 19.86
CA ILE A 356 -15.93 -42.44 19.83
C ILE A 356 -16.76 -43.13 18.77
N ASP A 357 -17.94 -42.61 18.46
CA ASP A 357 -18.93 -43.26 17.59
C ASP A 357 -18.71 -42.93 16.09
N CYS A 358 -17.79 -42.03 15.74
CA CYS A 358 -17.49 -41.63 14.36
C CYS A 358 -16.23 -42.30 13.79
N PRO A 359 -16.15 -42.52 12.47
CA PRO A 359 -14.95 -43.06 11.84
C PRO A 359 -13.72 -42.16 12.05
N THR A 360 -12.56 -42.78 12.38
CA THR A 360 -11.29 -42.09 12.61
C THR A 360 -10.19 -42.47 11.63
N ASP A 361 -10.39 -43.51 10.84
CA ASP A 361 -9.39 -44.19 10.02
C ASP A 361 -9.74 -44.23 8.52
N VAL A 362 -10.58 -43.32 8.06
CA VAL A 362 -10.92 -43.18 6.63
C VAL A 362 -9.79 -42.43 5.94
N GLN A 363 -8.89 -43.16 5.27
CA GLN A 363 -7.79 -42.57 4.52
C GLN A 363 -8.30 -41.85 3.25
N VAL A 364 -7.76 -40.69 2.96
CA VAL A 364 -8.14 -39.87 1.81
C VAL A 364 -7.84 -40.55 0.47
N THR A 365 -6.76 -41.31 0.36
CA THR A 365 -6.31 -41.97 -0.88
C THR A 365 -7.25 -43.10 -1.36
N ASP A 366 -8.02 -43.68 -0.46
CA ASP A 366 -8.83 -44.86 -0.73
C ASP A 366 -10.34 -44.58 -0.87
N VAL A 367 -10.69 -43.28 -0.77
CA VAL A 367 -12.09 -42.89 -0.73
C VAL A 367 -12.66 -42.82 -2.14
N ALA A 368 -13.43 -43.85 -2.52
CA ALA A 368 -14.47 -43.68 -3.51
C ALA A 368 -15.52 -42.70 -2.95
N LEU A 369 -16.03 -41.77 -3.77
CA LEU A 369 -17.01 -40.73 -3.39
C LEU A 369 -18.26 -41.29 -2.66
N ASP A 370 -18.61 -42.54 -2.89
CA ASP A 370 -19.71 -43.27 -2.25
C ASP A 370 -19.38 -43.74 -0.83
N GLN A 371 -18.12 -43.78 -0.41
CA GLN A 371 -17.70 -44.16 0.95
C GLN A 371 -17.71 -42.96 1.93
N ILE A 372 -17.77 -41.74 1.40
CA ILE A 372 -17.85 -40.51 2.19
C ILE A 372 -19.26 -40.27 2.72
N ASN A 373 -20.27 -40.94 2.14
CA ASN A 373 -21.65 -40.90 2.61
C ASN A 373 -21.78 -41.72 3.92
N VAL A 374 -21.45 -41.07 5.03
CA VAL A 374 -21.52 -41.64 6.39
C VAL A 374 -22.97 -41.73 6.90
N SER A 375 -23.97 -41.42 6.08
CA SER A 375 -25.40 -41.42 6.40
C SER A 375 -25.98 -42.82 6.46
N GLY A 376 -25.36 -43.74 7.19
CA GLY A 376 -26.00 -44.99 7.63
C GLY A 376 -26.53 -44.82 9.05
N ASP A 377 -27.57 -45.57 9.40
CA ASP A 377 -28.20 -45.53 10.74
C ASP A 377 -27.25 -45.71 11.92
N ALA A 378 -26.03 -46.23 11.72
CA ALA A 378 -24.99 -46.37 12.73
C ALA A 378 -24.14 -45.12 12.96
N ASN A 379 -24.15 -44.13 12.02
CA ASN A 379 -23.32 -42.91 12.04
C ASN A 379 -24.19 -41.66 11.83
N ALA A 380 -25.46 -41.70 12.20
CA ALA A 380 -26.43 -40.62 11.95
C ALA A 380 -26.05 -39.25 12.57
N ASN A 381 -25.11 -39.24 13.51
CA ASN A 381 -24.63 -38.04 14.20
C ASN A 381 -23.23 -37.65 13.76
N CYS A 382 -22.59 -38.32 12.83
CA CYS A 382 -21.28 -37.99 12.32
C CYS A 382 -21.39 -37.02 11.16
N PHE A 383 -20.56 -35.96 11.18
CA PHE A 383 -20.53 -34.88 10.19
C PHE A 383 -19.15 -34.77 9.55
N ASN A 384 -19.11 -34.55 8.24
CA ASN A 384 -17.92 -34.12 7.52
C ASN A 384 -18.32 -33.05 6.50
N PHE A 385 -17.47 -32.06 6.27
CA PHE A 385 -17.77 -30.95 5.34
C PHE A 385 -17.97 -31.36 3.88
N GLN A 386 -17.54 -32.56 3.48
CA GLN A 386 -17.92 -33.09 2.15
C GLN A 386 -19.43 -33.30 1.96
N GLU A 387 -20.19 -33.38 3.03
CA GLU A 387 -21.64 -33.46 2.96
C GLU A 387 -22.30 -32.14 2.51
N THR A 388 -21.73 -31.04 2.94
CA THR A 388 -22.24 -29.68 2.66
C THR A 388 -21.48 -28.97 1.57
N ILE A 389 -20.17 -29.23 1.44
CA ILE A 389 -19.26 -28.56 0.50
C ILE A 389 -18.35 -29.59 -0.19
N PRO A 390 -18.90 -30.50 -1.01
CA PRO A 390 -18.15 -31.65 -1.57
C PRO A 390 -17.06 -31.25 -2.57
N GLY A 391 -17.17 -30.06 -3.18
CA GLY A 391 -16.20 -29.56 -4.15
C GLY A 391 -15.05 -28.76 -3.56
N GLY A 392 -14.98 -28.65 -2.22
CA GLY A 392 -14.13 -27.67 -1.60
C GLY A 392 -14.65 -26.24 -1.77
N PHE A 393 -13.86 -25.25 -1.36
CA PHE A 393 -14.25 -23.84 -1.47
C PHE A 393 -13.03 -22.94 -1.62
N THR A 394 -13.25 -21.75 -2.14
CA THR A 394 -12.26 -20.70 -2.21
C THR A 394 -12.82 -19.48 -1.52
N PRO A 395 -12.26 -19.06 -0.39
CA PRO A 395 -12.69 -17.84 0.28
C PRO A 395 -12.49 -16.60 -0.61
N ASN A 396 -13.22 -15.54 -0.30
CA ASN A 396 -12.94 -14.18 -0.77
C ASN A 396 -12.67 -13.32 0.45
N PHE A 397 -11.48 -12.75 0.51
CA PHE A 397 -11.10 -11.83 1.58
C PHE A 397 -11.20 -10.41 1.08
N GLY A 398 -11.63 -9.50 1.93
CA GLY A 398 -11.75 -8.11 1.60
C GLY A 398 -11.86 -7.22 2.83
N GLY A 399 -12.11 -5.95 2.57
CA GLY A 399 -12.39 -4.98 3.60
C GLY A 399 -13.02 -3.72 3.05
N GLU A 400 -13.75 -3.04 3.91
CA GLU A 400 -14.20 -1.67 3.71
C GLU A 400 -13.16 -0.74 4.34
N ILE A 401 -12.64 0.20 3.54
CA ILE A 401 -11.65 1.17 3.99
C ILE A 401 -12.30 2.53 4.08
N THR A 402 -12.30 3.12 5.27
CA THR A 402 -12.71 4.50 5.51
C THR A 402 -11.52 5.34 5.92
N ASP A 403 -11.31 6.47 5.24
CA ASP A 403 -10.20 7.40 5.49
C ASP A 403 -10.72 8.82 5.54
N TYR A 404 -10.45 9.52 6.63
CA TYR A 404 -10.81 10.93 6.75
C TYR A 404 -9.73 11.74 7.47
N ALA A 405 -9.61 12.99 7.11
CA ALA A 405 -8.74 13.92 7.85
C ALA A 405 -9.25 15.35 7.74
N ILE A 406 -8.87 16.14 8.71
CA ILE A 406 -9.03 17.57 8.71
C ILE A 406 -7.77 18.25 9.24
N LEU A 407 -7.32 19.27 8.53
CA LEU A 407 -6.27 20.18 8.95
C LEU A 407 -6.79 21.60 8.91
N VAL A 408 -6.56 22.36 9.97
CA VAL A 408 -6.89 23.79 10.03
C VAL A 408 -5.72 24.56 10.64
N GLY A 409 -5.49 25.76 10.14
CA GLY A 409 -4.41 26.60 10.63
C GLY A 409 -4.60 28.08 10.39
N LEU A 410 -3.75 28.82 11.06
CA LEU A 410 -3.55 30.26 10.83
C LEU A 410 -2.08 30.50 10.51
N ARG A 411 -1.81 31.40 9.60
CA ARG A 411 -0.47 31.85 9.27
C ARG A 411 -0.44 33.36 9.06
N GLY A 412 0.70 33.94 9.20
CA GLY A 412 0.82 35.37 8.99
C GLY A 412 2.24 35.87 9.16
N GLU A 413 2.39 37.16 8.99
CA GLU A 413 3.67 37.88 9.15
C GLU A 413 3.54 38.95 10.24
N THR A 414 4.54 39.04 11.11
CA THR A 414 4.62 40.09 12.14
C THR A 414 5.17 41.37 11.54
N ASP A 415 4.98 42.51 12.21
CA ASP A 415 5.57 43.79 11.81
C ASP A 415 7.12 43.77 11.70
N SER A 416 7.77 42.78 12.31
CA SER A 416 9.24 42.57 12.25
C SER A 416 9.68 41.68 11.07
N GLY A 417 8.75 41.22 10.22
CA GLY A 417 9.07 40.36 9.09
C GLY A 417 9.28 38.88 9.48
N MET A 418 8.81 38.47 10.67
CA MET A 418 8.80 37.06 11.05
C MET A 418 7.49 36.42 10.56
N PHE A 419 7.61 35.42 9.70
CA PHE A 419 6.50 34.56 9.31
C PHE A 419 6.21 33.56 10.43
N TRP A 420 4.94 33.27 10.69
CA TRP A 420 4.49 32.26 11.65
C TRP A 420 3.31 31.46 11.08
N SER A 421 3.24 30.18 11.45
CA SER A 421 2.12 29.30 11.12
C SER A 421 1.82 28.41 12.31
N VAL A 422 0.56 28.31 12.68
CA VAL A 422 0.08 27.36 13.69
C VAL A 422 -1.04 26.55 13.08
N SER A 423 -1.00 25.22 13.27
CA SER A 423 -2.02 24.32 12.72
C SER A 423 -2.29 23.16 13.65
N ALA A 424 -3.51 22.63 13.52
CA ALA A 424 -3.93 21.39 14.15
C ALA A 424 -4.47 20.45 13.05
N TYR A 425 -4.21 19.17 13.21
CA TYR A 425 -4.79 18.15 12.34
C TYR A 425 -5.31 16.96 13.15
N SER A 426 -6.29 16.26 12.58
CA SER A 426 -6.75 14.95 13.01
C SER A 426 -7.04 14.13 11.75
N GLY A 427 -6.64 12.88 11.72
CA GLY A 427 -6.91 11.96 10.64
C GLY A 427 -7.05 10.55 11.15
N SER A 428 -7.87 9.75 10.47
CA SER A 428 -8.10 8.34 10.75
C SER A 428 -8.17 7.56 9.44
N ASN A 429 -7.67 6.35 9.49
CA ASN A 429 -7.86 5.32 8.47
C ASN A 429 -8.32 4.05 9.18
N GLU A 430 -9.47 3.51 8.79
CA GLU A 430 -10.05 2.29 9.32
C GLU A 430 -10.20 1.26 8.20
N ALA A 431 -9.90 0.00 8.51
CA ALA A 431 -10.07 -1.14 7.64
C ALA A 431 -10.92 -2.19 8.36
N ASP A 432 -12.18 -2.31 7.96
CA ASP A 432 -13.11 -3.35 8.42
C ASP A 432 -12.95 -4.58 7.55
N PHE A 433 -12.42 -5.68 8.12
CA PHE A 433 -12.14 -6.90 7.38
C PHE A 433 -13.33 -7.84 7.33
N PHE A 434 -13.55 -8.44 6.18
CA PHE A 434 -14.49 -9.53 6.03
C PHE A 434 -13.89 -10.71 5.26
N ILE A 435 -14.41 -11.90 5.53
CA ILE A 435 -14.08 -13.09 4.74
C ILE A 435 -15.37 -13.85 4.37
N ASN A 436 -15.56 -14.02 3.08
CA ASN A 436 -16.75 -14.62 2.52
C ASN A 436 -16.44 -16.00 1.92
N ASN A 437 -17.48 -16.81 1.71
CA ASN A 437 -17.37 -18.17 1.16
C ASN A 437 -16.39 -19.07 1.90
N THR A 438 -16.36 -18.97 3.22
CA THR A 438 -15.51 -19.77 4.11
C THR A 438 -16.32 -20.51 5.17
N VAL A 439 -15.67 -21.08 6.18
CA VAL A 439 -16.27 -21.77 7.31
C VAL A 439 -15.46 -21.51 8.57
N ASN A 440 -16.13 -21.50 9.73
CA ASN A 440 -15.51 -21.87 10.99
C ASN A 440 -15.83 -23.36 11.21
N ALA A 441 -14.84 -24.22 11.04
CA ALA A 441 -15.06 -25.66 10.97
C ALA A 441 -15.55 -26.25 12.28
N SER A 442 -15.20 -25.66 13.44
CA SER A 442 -15.65 -26.08 14.76
C SER A 442 -17.16 -25.88 14.99
N LEU A 443 -17.82 -25.02 14.21
CA LEU A 443 -19.27 -24.84 14.20
C LEU A 443 -20.01 -25.93 13.40
N GLY A 444 -19.27 -26.81 12.70
CA GLY A 444 -19.83 -27.92 11.94
C GLY A 444 -20.88 -27.47 10.93
N PRO A 445 -22.04 -28.17 10.84
CA PRO A 445 -23.09 -27.83 9.87
C PRO A 445 -23.80 -26.49 10.14
N LEU A 446 -23.56 -25.86 11.29
CA LEU A 446 -24.15 -24.57 11.65
C LEU A 446 -23.32 -23.38 11.20
N THR A 447 -22.09 -23.60 10.72
CA THR A 447 -21.15 -22.52 10.36
C THR A 447 -21.80 -21.54 9.36
N PRO A 448 -21.72 -20.23 9.62
CA PRO A 448 -21.93 -19.21 8.60
C PRO A 448 -20.95 -19.38 7.44
N ARG A 449 -21.21 -18.71 6.33
CA ARG A 449 -20.34 -18.72 5.15
C ARG A 449 -19.66 -17.38 4.90
N ASN A 450 -20.11 -16.33 5.57
CA ASN A 450 -19.62 -14.98 5.48
C ASN A 450 -19.44 -14.45 6.89
N PHE A 451 -18.33 -13.80 7.14
CA PHE A 451 -17.95 -13.35 8.48
C PHE A 451 -17.37 -11.94 8.44
N ASP A 452 -17.74 -11.15 9.43
CA ASP A 452 -17.01 -9.99 9.86
C ASP A 452 -15.83 -10.45 10.70
N ALA A 453 -14.62 -10.12 10.28
CA ALA A 453 -13.38 -10.56 10.93
C ALA A 453 -12.82 -9.52 11.91
N GLY A 454 -13.44 -8.34 12.01
CA GLY A 454 -12.98 -7.24 12.84
C GLY A 454 -12.18 -6.20 12.08
N SER A 455 -11.67 -5.19 12.79
CA SER A 455 -11.06 -4.03 12.16
C SER A 455 -9.69 -3.66 12.69
N TYR A 456 -8.94 -2.92 11.88
CA TYR A 456 -7.83 -2.09 12.30
C TYR A 456 -8.18 -0.63 12.09
N GLU A 457 -7.83 0.23 13.05
CA GLU A 457 -7.95 1.68 12.93
C GLU A 457 -6.64 2.35 13.35
N GLN A 458 -6.19 3.30 12.55
CA GLN A 458 -5.07 4.18 12.86
C GLN A 458 -5.57 5.60 12.94
N GLU A 459 -5.40 6.23 14.11
CA GLU A 459 -5.73 7.63 14.33
C GLU A 459 -4.47 8.44 14.62
N ASP A 460 -4.35 9.60 13.99
CA ASP A 460 -3.26 10.54 14.21
C ASP A 460 -3.85 11.93 14.53
N MET A 461 -3.33 12.56 15.57
CA MET A 461 -3.62 13.96 15.89
C MET A 461 -2.34 14.74 16.10
N GLY A 462 -2.30 16.00 15.72
CA GLY A 462 -1.14 16.82 15.93
C GLY A 462 -1.36 18.32 15.96
N PHE A 463 -0.39 18.99 16.57
CA PHE A 463 -0.24 20.43 16.60
C PHE A 463 1.13 20.80 16.08
N ASN A 464 1.19 21.78 15.18
CA ASN A 464 2.42 22.37 14.67
C ASN A 464 2.43 23.88 14.94
N ALA A 465 3.61 24.39 15.32
CA ALA A 465 3.89 25.82 15.40
C ALA A 465 5.25 26.07 14.73
N ASP A 466 5.22 26.73 13.57
CA ASP A 466 6.38 26.98 12.72
C ASP A 466 6.63 28.48 12.62
N PHE A 467 7.88 28.86 12.65
CA PHE A 467 8.33 30.24 12.54
C PHE A 467 9.49 30.32 11.56
N SER A 468 9.52 31.37 10.74
CA SER A 468 10.69 31.67 9.91
C SER A 468 10.97 33.15 9.85
N MET A 469 12.24 33.51 9.74
CA MET A 469 12.69 34.91 9.71
C MET A 469 13.97 35.06 8.92
N THR A 470 14.12 36.17 8.26
CA THR A 470 15.37 36.60 7.65
C THR A 470 16.23 37.26 8.70
N LEU A 471 17.40 36.68 9.02
CA LEU A 471 18.35 37.22 9.98
C LEU A 471 19.23 38.31 9.35
N SER A 472 19.54 38.14 8.06
CA SER A 472 20.29 39.11 7.25
C SER A 472 20.01 38.86 5.77
N ASP A 473 20.55 39.67 4.87
CA ASP A 473 20.38 39.47 3.42
C ASP A 473 20.84 38.09 2.91
N THR A 474 21.70 37.43 3.71
CA THR A 474 22.29 36.11 3.37
C THR A 474 21.90 34.99 4.31
N MET A 475 21.09 35.22 5.33
CA MET A 475 20.78 34.21 6.35
C MET A 475 19.28 34.18 6.65
N ALA A 476 18.68 33.00 6.60
CA ALA A 476 17.33 32.71 7.04
C ALA A 476 17.30 31.62 8.12
N LEU A 477 16.47 31.80 9.13
CA LEU A 477 16.26 30.85 10.22
C LEU A 477 14.79 30.42 10.24
N ALA A 478 14.56 29.11 10.25
CA ALA A 478 13.27 28.55 10.60
C ALA A 478 13.39 27.74 11.89
N PHE A 479 12.35 27.72 12.69
CA PHE A 479 12.28 26.93 13.92
C PHE A 479 10.82 26.63 14.27
N GLY A 480 10.61 25.62 15.08
CA GLY A 480 9.25 25.28 15.46
C GLY A 480 9.15 24.18 16.50
N ALA A 481 7.90 23.84 16.81
CA ALA A 481 7.54 22.77 17.72
C ALA A 481 6.37 21.97 17.16
N GLU A 482 6.36 20.66 17.47
CA GLU A 482 5.30 19.73 17.10
C GLU A 482 4.90 18.90 18.32
N TYR A 483 3.61 18.62 18.43
CA TYR A 483 3.07 17.63 19.34
C TYR A 483 2.20 16.68 18.53
N ARG A 484 2.40 15.36 18.69
CA ARG A 484 1.66 14.34 17.96
C ARG A 484 1.22 13.21 18.88
N ILE A 485 0.04 12.67 18.59
CA ILE A 485 -0.53 11.47 19.17
C ILE A 485 -0.83 10.53 18.02
N GLU A 486 -0.39 9.28 18.14
CA GLU A 486 -0.72 8.17 17.24
C GLU A 486 -1.41 7.09 18.07
N GLU A 487 -2.56 6.60 17.61
CA GLU A 487 -3.31 5.52 18.24
C GLU A 487 -3.62 4.44 17.22
N PHE A 488 -3.41 3.18 17.60
CA PHE A 488 -3.77 2.02 16.79
C PHE A 488 -4.74 1.16 17.57
N THR A 489 -5.87 0.82 16.94
CA THR A 489 -6.94 0.03 17.53
C THR A 489 -7.20 -1.24 16.74
N ILE A 490 -7.38 -2.36 17.44
CA ILE A 490 -7.89 -3.62 16.88
C ILE A 490 -9.31 -3.79 17.40
N GLY A 491 -10.29 -3.75 16.50
CA GLY A 491 -11.70 -4.06 16.76
C GLY A 491 -11.96 -5.56 16.66
N ALA A 492 -12.75 -6.12 17.59
CA ALA A 492 -13.12 -7.53 17.54
C ALA A 492 -14.12 -7.81 16.42
N GLY A 493 -13.96 -8.95 15.75
CA GLY A 493 -14.91 -9.46 14.77
C GLY A 493 -16.18 -10.06 15.41
N GLN A 494 -17.10 -10.53 14.56
CA GLN A 494 -18.25 -11.28 15.05
C GLN A 494 -17.82 -12.57 15.76
N GLU A 495 -18.56 -12.98 16.80
CA GLU A 495 -18.12 -14.06 17.69
C GLU A 495 -17.87 -15.38 16.95
N GLU A 496 -18.69 -15.72 15.97
CA GLU A 496 -18.57 -16.92 15.15
C GLU A 496 -17.29 -16.96 14.30
N SER A 497 -16.64 -15.81 14.10
CA SER A 497 -15.40 -15.71 13.34
C SER A 497 -14.16 -16.18 14.10
N TYR A 498 -14.22 -16.27 15.44
CA TYR A 498 -13.04 -16.58 16.27
C TYR A 498 -13.26 -17.64 17.36
N ILE A 499 -14.47 -18.14 17.58
CA ILE A 499 -14.75 -19.09 18.68
C ILE A 499 -14.53 -20.56 18.29
N ASP A 500 -14.35 -21.41 19.32
CA ASP A 500 -14.58 -22.85 19.20
C ASP A 500 -16.08 -23.14 19.30
N GLY A 501 -16.67 -23.60 18.20
CA GLY A 501 -18.08 -23.91 18.09
C GLY A 501 -18.49 -25.25 18.70
N GLY A 502 -17.54 -25.98 19.29
CA GLY A 502 -17.72 -27.24 20.00
C GLY A 502 -17.05 -28.46 19.35
N LEU A 503 -16.62 -28.39 18.08
CA LEU A 503 -15.91 -29.49 17.44
C LEU A 503 -14.37 -29.33 17.45
N GLY A 504 -13.83 -28.26 18.04
CA GLY A 504 -12.38 -28.06 18.12
C GLY A 504 -11.65 -29.19 18.83
N SER A 505 -12.20 -29.73 19.92
CA SER A 505 -11.64 -30.88 20.62
C SER A 505 -11.58 -32.18 19.81
N GLN A 506 -12.28 -32.23 18.68
CA GLN A 506 -12.31 -33.36 17.75
C GLN A 506 -11.43 -33.13 16.51
N GLY A 507 -10.58 -32.06 16.52
CA GLY A 507 -9.61 -31.77 15.47
C GLY A 507 -10.12 -30.84 14.36
N PHE A 508 -11.30 -30.22 14.51
CA PHE A 508 -11.75 -29.17 13.60
C PHE A 508 -11.11 -27.84 13.99
N SER A 509 -10.73 -27.06 12.96
CA SER A 509 -10.23 -25.71 13.15
C SER A 509 -11.26 -24.84 13.87
N THR A 510 -10.84 -24.15 14.89
CA THR A 510 -11.59 -23.07 15.51
C THR A 510 -11.36 -21.80 14.70
N SER A 511 -12.26 -20.85 14.75
CA SER A 511 -12.19 -19.63 13.93
C SER A 511 -12.37 -19.83 12.41
N THR A 512 -12.50 -18.72 11.68
CA THR A 512 -12.72 -18.72 10.22
C THR A 512 -11.49 -19.19 9.46
N ASN A 513 -11.70 -20.08 8.48
CA ASN A 513 -10.62 -20.61 7.67
C ASN A 513 -10.18 -19.62 6.61
N GLY A 514 -8.93 -19.19 6.68
CA GLY A 514 -8.30 -18.23 5.76
C GLY A 514 -7.86 -16.95 6.45
N PHE A 515 -8.75 -16.27 7.10
CA PHE A 515 -8.47 -15.10 7.93
C PHE A 515 -9.35 -15.19 9.18
N PRO A 516 -8.81 -15.70 10.29
CA PRO A 516 -9.51 -15.76 11.59
C PRO A 516 -9.92 -14.38 12.09
N GLY A 517 -11.12 -14.30 12.62
CA GLY A 517 -11.60 -13.06 13.23
C GLY A 517 -10.80 -12.67 14.49
N PHE A 518 -10.67 -11.38 14.73
CA PHE A 518 -10.00 -10.86 15.92
C PHE A 518 -10.87 -11.11 17.13
N SER A 519 -10.32 -11.83 18.10
CA SER A 519 -11.02 -12.08 19.36
C SER A 519 -10.88 -10.89 20.31
N PRO A 520 -11.79 -10.72 21.30
CA PRO A 520 -11.65 -9.69 22.31
C PRO A 520 -10.35 -9.75 23.13
N ALA A 521 -9.67 -10.90 23.15
CA ALA A 521 -8.41 -11.07 23.85
C ALA A 521 -7.22 -10.40 23.18
N ILE A 522 -7.25 -10.26 21.85
CA ILE A 522 -6.21 -9.56 21.06
C ILE A 522 -6.66 -8.17 20.62
N SER A 523 -7.90 -7.80 20.90
CA SER A 523 -8.45 -6.46 20.60
C SER A 523 -8.05 -5.46 21.69
N GLY A 524 -7.89 -4.21 21.28
CA GLY A 524 -7.48 -3.14 22.20
C GLY A 524 -7.01 -1.91 21.44
N SER A 525 -6.62 -0.90 22.19
CA SER A 525 -6.14 0.38 21.65
C SER A 525 -4.81 0.74 22.31
N TRP A 526 -3.85 1.19 21.51
CA TRP A 526 -2.48 1.52 21.94
C TRP A 526 -2.10 2.90 21.41
N GLU A 527 -1.78 3.79 22.32
CA GLU A 527 -1.43 5.19 22.04
C GLU A 527 0.07 5.43 22.19
N ARG A 528 0.60 6.35 21.42
CA ARG A 528 1.97 6.89 21.53
C ARG A 528 1.96 8.40 21.35
N LYS A 529 2.71 9.11 22.18
CA LYS A 529 2.85 10.56 22.13
C LYS A 529 4.29 10.97 21.85
N ASN A 530 4.45 12.06 21.10
CA ASN A 530 5.75 12.68 20.95
C ASN A 530 5.67 14.21 20.98
N TYR A 531 6.76 14.81 21.46
CA TYR A 531 7.04 16.24 21.40
C TYR A 531 8.31 16.46 20.60
N ALA A 532 8.29 17.43 19.69
CA ALA A 532 9.44 17.77 18.91
C ALA A 532 9.71 19.27 18.92
N VAL A 533 11.00 19.62 18.86
CA VAL A 533 11.46 20.98 18.58
C VAL A 533 12.55 20.93 17.54
N TYR A 534 12.58 21.90 16.63
CA TYR A 534 13.54 21.92 15.53
C TYR A 534 14.00 23.34 15.20
N GLY A 535 15.16 23.42 14.55
CA GLY A 535 15.70 24.63 13.94
C GLY A 535 16.41 24.31 12.64
N ASP A 536 16.24 25.18 11.65
CA ASP A 536 16.82 25.08 10.31
C ASP A 536 17.44 26.44 9.96
N LEU A 537 18.71 26.44 9.60
CA LEU A 537 19.47 27.64 9.22
C LEU A 537 19.94 27.50 7.79
N GLU A 538 19.57 28.47 6.96
CA GLU A 538 20.06 28.60 5.60
C GLU A 538 20.99 29.83 5.49
N TRP A 539 22.13 29.64 4.84
CA TRP A 539 23.14 30.68 4.65
C TRP A 539 23.62 30.71 3.20
N THR A 540 23.48 31.86 2.56
CA THR A 540 23.92 32.13 1.18
C THR A 540 25.07 33.13 1.20
N PRO A 541 26.33 32.70 1.51
CA PRO A 541 27.47 33.61 1.61
C PRO A 541 27.85 34.29 0.29
N SER A 542 27.41 33.69 -0.86
CA SER A 542 27.50 34.31 -2.17
C SER A 542 26.28 33.90 -2.98
N GLU A 543 26.04 34.52 -4.12
CA GLU A 543 24.94 34.15 -5.02
C GLU A 543 25.02 32.68 -5.52
N ASP A 544 26.23 32.13 -5.57
CA ASP A 544 26.50 30.79 -6.08
C ASP A 544 26.56 29.71 -4.99
N LEU A 545 26.46 30.05 -3.70
CA LEU A 545 26.68 29.09 -2.62
C LEU A 545 25.55 29.14 -1.58
N LEU A 546 24.87 28.05 -1.40
CA LEU A 546 23.90 27.79 -0.32
C LEU A 546 24.47 26.73 0.63
N VAL A 547 24.44 27.03 1.92
CA VAL A 547 24.75 26.11 3.01
C VAL A 547 23.53 26.02 3.92
N ALA A 548 23.04 24.83 4.19
CA ALA A 548 21.88 24.57 5.05
C ALA A 548 22.25 23.64 6.20
N GLY A 549 21.69 23.89 7.38
CA GLY A 549 21.85 23.01 8.54
C GLY A 549 20.57 22.92 9.33
N ALA A 550 20.14 21.72 9.68
CA ALA A 550 18.96 21.48 10.49
C ALA A 550 19.27 20.60 11.70
N LEU A 551 18.56 20.84 12.79
CA LEU A 551 18.60 20.08 14.04
C LEU A 551 17.17 19.87 14.54
N ARG A 552 16.82 18.63 14.89
CA ARG A 552 15.55 18.26 15.50
C ARG A 552 15.77 17.37 16.71
N PHE A 553 15.09 17.69 17.78
CA PHE A 553 15.02 16.89 18.99
C PHE A 553 13.57 16.42 19.18
N GLU A 554 13.39 15.14 19.48
CA GLU A 554 12.09 14.55 19.76
C GLU A 554 12.15 13.70 21.03
N ASP A 555 11.02 13.69 21.77
CA ASP A 555 10.84 12.91 22.98
C ASP A 555 9.54 12.10 22.85
N PHE A 556 9.66 10.78 22.85
CA PHE A 556 8.58 9.82 22.75
C PHE A 556 8.32 9.16 24.11
N ASP A 557 7.07 8.98 24.47
CA ASP A 557 6.67 8.33 25.73
C ASP A 557 6.96 6.82 25.76
N THR A 558 7.27 6.19 24.62
CA THR A 558 7.50 4.75 24.50
C THR A 558 8.97 4.36 24.58
N PHE A 559 9.87 5.06 23.89
CA PHE A 559 11.29 4.68 23.79
C PHE A 559 12.27 5.84 24.13
N GLY A 560 11.77 7.04 24.49
CA GLY A 560 12.59 8.16 24.93
C GLY A 560 12.97 9.10 23.79
N THR A 561 14.20 9.63 23.79
CA THR A 561 14.57 10.78 22.97
C THR A 561 15.41 10.43 21.76
N THR A 562 15.21 11.16 20.66
CA THR A 562 16.05 11.13 19.45
C THR A 562 16.54 12.53 19.09
N THR A 563 17.69 12.58 18.43
CA THR A 563 18.25 13.84 17.91
C THR A 563 18.76 13.65 16.50
N ASN A 564 18.20 14.40 15.57
CA ASN A 564 18.51 14.30 14.16
C ASN A 564 19.16 15.58 13.66
N VAL A 565 20.18 15.43 12.83
CA VAL A 565 20.92 16.53 12.23
C VAL A 565 20.96 16.38 10.72
N ARG A 566 20.99 17.51 10.01
CA ARG A 566 21.20 17.56 8.56
C ARG A 566 22.13 18.70 8.23
N PHE A 567 23.06 18.46 7.31
CA PHE A 567 23.91 19.46 6.71
C PHE A 567 23.86 19.31 5.20
N GLY A 568 23.67 20.40 4.49
CA GLY A 568 23.57 20.42 3.04
C GLY A 568 24.29 21.58 2.41
N VAL A 569 24.81 21.36 1.21
CA VAL A 569 25.50 22.38 0.40
C VAL A 569 25.00 22.32 -1.03
N ASN A 570 24.76 23.48 -1.62
CA ASN A 570 24.54 23.62 -3.07
C ASN A 570 25.53 24.69 -3.57
N TYR A 571 26.28 24.37 -4.62
CA TYR A 571 27.25 25.26 -5.23
C TYR A 571 27.07 25.35 -6.75
N ALA A 572 26.56 26.47 -7.23
CA ALA A 572 26.45 26.79 -8.65
C ALA A 572 27.84 27.21 -9.16
N TYR A 573 28.58 26.28 -9.74
CA TYR A 573 29.90 26.54 -10.31
C TYR A 573 29.84 27.51 -11.50
N SER A 574 28.78 27.42 -12.27
CA SER A 574 28.44 28.29 -13.40
C SER A 574 26.98 28.24 -13.69
N ASP A 575 26.46 29.08 -14.58
CA ASP A 575 25.05 29.07 -15.01
C ASP A 575 24.58 27.70 -15.52
N ASN A 576 25.49 26.83 -15.98
CA ASN A 576 25.18 25.54 -16.59
C ASN A 576 25.74 24.33 -15.81
N LEU A 577 26.31 24.53 -14.62
CA LEU A 577 26.87 23.42 -13.84
C LEU A 577 26.84 23.74 -12.34
N GLY A 578 26.21 22.86 -11.57
CA GLY A 578 26.21 22.96 -10.13
C GLY A 578 26.49 21.61 -9.45
N PHE A 579 26.79 21.68 -8.16
CA PHE A 579 27.06 20.54 -7.29
C PHE A 579 26.22 20.67 -6.04
N ARG A 580 25.67 19.55 -5.58
CA ARG A 580 24.92 19.51 -4.33
C ARG A 580 25.33 18.30 -3.48
N GLY A 581 25.12 18.39 -2.19
CA GLY A 581 25.36 17.25 -1.32
C GLY A 581 24.81 17.45 0.07
N THR A 582 24.42 16.35 0.69
CA THR A 582 23.86 16.33 2.03
C THR A 582 24.45 15.19 2.85
N VAL A 583 24.48 15.38 4.15
CA VAL A 583 24.63 14.33 5.14
C VAL A 583 23.56 14.54 6.21
N SER A 584 22.85 13.49 6.57
CA SER A 584 21.78 13.59 7.57
C SER A 584 21.65 12.30 8.38
N THR A 585 21.21 12.43 9.62
CA THR A 585 20.68 11.32 10.40
C THR A 585 19.16 11.27 10.28
N GLY A 586 18.59 10.10 10.41
CA GLY A 586 17.16 9.88 10.43
C GLY A 586 16.79 8.76 11.39
N PHE A 587 15.53 8.62 11.65
CA PHE A 587 15.00 7.52 12.43
C PHE A 587 13.55 7.20 12.04
N LYS A 588 13.12 5.98 12.39
CA LYS A 588 11.73 5.57 12.35
C LYS A 588 11.36 4.86 13.65
N ALA A 589 10.33 5.32 14.29
CA ALA A 589 9.78 4.69 15.48
C ALA A 589 8.90 3.47 15.09
N PRO A 590 9.00 2.32 15.79
CA PRO A 590 8.00 1.27 15.64
C PRO A 590 6.62 1.82 15.91
N THR A 591 5.64 1.52 15.05
CA THR A 591 4.28 2.01 15.27
C THR A 591 3.60 1.26 16.43
N PRO A 592 2.57 1.84 17.07
CA PRO A 592 1.77 1.09 18.05
C PRO A 592 1.21 -0.22 17.46
N GLY A 593 0.81 -0.22 16.18
CA GLY A 593 0.38 -1.41 15.45
C GLY A 593 1.49 -2.46 15.32
N GLN A 594 2.68 -2.09 14.86
CA GLN A 594 3.82 -3.02 14.74
C GLN A 594 4.22 -3.66 16.07
N SER A 595 4.05 -2.95 17.18
CA SER A 595 4.39 -3.44 18.52
C SER A 595 3.35 -4.38 19.11
N ASN A 596 2.06 -4.27 18.71
CA ASN A 596 0.95 -4.91 19.42
C ASN A 596 0.04 -5.76 18.53
N ALA A 597 0.10 -5.59 17.20
CA ALA A 597 -0.79 -6.32 16.30
C ALA A 597 -0.54 -7.83 16.34
N SER A 598 -1.64 -8.58 16.29
CA SER A 598 -1.65 -10.02 16.09
C SER A 598 -2.53 -10.34 14.90
N ASN A 599 -2.07 -11.23 14.04
CA ASN A 599 -2.80 -11.65 12.85
C ASN A 599 -2.47 -13.09 12.51
N ILE A 600 -3.42 -13.79 11.89
CA ILE A 600 -3.21 -15.11 11.31
C ILE A 600 -3.64 -15.03 9.84
N SER A 601 -2.80 -15.54 8.96
CA SER A 601 -3.12 -15.61 7.53
C SER A 601 -2.77 -16.99 6.98
N THR A 602 -3.41 -17.38 5.88
CA THR A 602 -3.05 -18.61 5.17
C THR A 602 -2.12 -18.26 4.01
N GLN A 603 -0.96 -18.87 3.97
CA GLN A 603 0.06 -18.68 2.93
C GLN A 603 0.44 -20.01 2.26
N ILE A 604 1.12 -19.92 1.11
CA ILE A 604 1.76 -21.07 0.49
C ILE A 604 3.24 -21.07 0.88
N ILE A 605 3.64 -22.05 1.71
CA ILE A 605 5.04 -22.24 2.11
C ILE A 605 5.50 -23.59 1.55
N GLY A 606 6.55 -23.58 0.73
CA GLY A 606 7.05 -24.80 0.10
C GLY A 606 6.04 -25.52 -0.81
N GLY A 607 5.01 -24.81 -1.31
CA GLY A 607 3.94 -25.41 -2.11
C GLY A 607 2.76 -25.97 -1.31
N VAL A 608 2.76 -25.81 0.01
CA VAL A 608 1.71 -26.26 0.94
C VAL A 608 1.00 -25.05 1.54
N LEU A 609 -0.33 -25.15 1.69
CA LEU A 609 -1.12 -24.14 2.40
C LEU A 609 -0.87 -24.26 3.90
N THR A 610 -0.21 -23.25 4.47
CA THR A 610 0.19 -23.16 5.87
C THR A 610 -0.46 -21.97 6.53
N ASN A 611 -0.99 -22.12 7.74
CA ASN A 611 -1.46 -21.00 8.53
C ASN A 611 -0.31 -20.41 9.32
N GLN A 612 -0.02 -19.15 9.07
CA GLN A 612 1.09 -18.41 9.66
C GLN A 612 0.56 -17.30 10.55
N GLY A 613 1.01 -17.27 11.80
CA GLY A 613 0.66 -16.22 12.77
C GLY A 613 1.72 -15.14 12.83
N VAL A 614 1.30 -13.87 12.88
CA VAL A 614 2.12 -12.76 13.37
C VAL A 614 1.68 -12.46 14.79
N ILE A 615 2.62 -12.44 15.72
CA ILE A 615 2.36 -12.23 17.15
C ILE A 615 3.23 -11.09 17.69
N PRO A 616 2.84 -10.40 18.76
CA PRO A 616 3.67 -9.38 19.37
C PRO A 616 5.05 -9.89 19.76
N SER A 617 6.10 -9.12 19.49
CA SER A 617 7.49 -9.48 19.77
C SER A 617 7.78 -9.76 21.25
N THR A 618 6.95 -9.21 22.15
CA THR A 618 7.02 -9.39 23.61
C THR A 618 6.17 -10.54 24.13
N SER A 619 5.45 -11.26 23.24
CA SER A 619 4.66 -12.44 23.63
C SER A 619 5.55 -13.57 24.14
N GLY A 620 4.98 -14.47 24.95
CA GLY A 620 5.74 -15.59 25.51
C GLY A 620 6.46 -16.45 24.44
N PRO A 621 5.76 -16.93 23.37
CA PRO A 621 6.40 -17.68 22.29
C PRO A 621 7.47 -16.88 21.54
N ALA A 622 7.23 -15.60 21.23
CA ALA A 622 8.23 -14.76 20.59
C ALA A 622 9.47 -14.58 21.48
N ALA A 623 9.29 -14.31 22.77
CA ALA A 623 10.39 -14.16 23.72
C ALA A 623 11.23 -15.45 23.84
N LEU A 624 10.61 -16.64 23.74
CA LEU A 624 11.32 -17.92 23.70
C LEU A 624 12.20 -18.09 22.44
N LYS A 625 11.88 -17.37 21.36
CA LYS A 625 12.62 -17.38 20.09
C LYS A 625 13.50 -16.14 19.91
N GLY A 626 13.66 -15.30 20.94
CA GLY A 626 14.53 -14.12 20.90
C GLY A 626 13.81 -12.81 20.61
N GLY A 627 12.47 -12.80 20.65
CA GLY A 627 11.67 -11.58 20.58
C GLY A 627 11.90 -10.68 21.80
N SER A 628 11.85 -9.37 21.59
CA SER A 628 12.08 -8.33 22.60
C SER A 628 11.20 -7.11 22.30
N GLU A 629 11.22 -6.13 23.19
CA GLU A 629 10.69 -4.80 22.87
C GLU A 629 11.40 -4.25 21.64
N LEU A 630 10.65 -3.50 20.82
CA LEU A 630 11.16 -2.93 19.57
C LEU A 630 11.83 -1.58 19.83
N ASP A 631 13.00 -1.40 19.27
CA ASP A 631 13.75 -0.16 19.28
C ASP A 631 13.48 0.68 18.02
N PRO A 632 13.72 2.01 18.03
CA PRO A 632 13.70 2.80 16.79
C PRO A 632 14.78 2.35 15.82
N GLU A 633 14.47 2.40 14.53
CA GLU A 633 15.46 2.32 13.46
C GLU A 633 16.23 3.63 13.38
N GLU A 634 17.54 3.59 13.20
CA GLU A 634 18.40 4.77 13.04
C GLU A 634 19.07 4.76 11.68
N SER A 635 19.16 5.91 11.02
CA SER A 635 19.83 6.01 9.72
C SER A 635 20.90 7.08 9.65
N LEU A 636 21.92 6.79 8.83
CA LEU A 636 22.88 7.77 8.34
C LEU A 636 22.79 7.84 6.82
N ASN A 637 22.42 9.00 6.30
CA ASN A 637 22.21 9.24 4.88
C ASN A 637 23.30 10.16 4.33
N PHE A 638 23.82 9.83 3.17
CA PHE A 638 24.76 10.64 2.40
C PHE A 638 24.26 10.74 0.96
N THR A 639 24.17 11.97 0.43
CA THR A 639 23.83 12.22 -0.96
C THR A 639 24.81 13.20 -1.58
N VAL A 640 25.27 12.95 -2.79
CA VAL A 640 26.07 13.89 -3.57
C VAL A 640 25.60 13.89 -5.02
N GLY A 641 25.44 15.07 -5.60
CA GLY A 641 24.90 15.21 -6.95
C GLY A 641 25.59 16.29 -7.78
N VAL A 642 25.44 16.13 -9.08
CA VAL A 642 25.84 17.10 -10.09
C VAL A 642 24.62 17.39 -10.95
N TYR A 643 24.36 18.65 -11.21
CA TYR A 643 23.27 19.08 -12.09
C TYR A 643 23.75 20.17 -13.04
N GLY A 644 23.10 20.26 -14.20
CA GLY A 644 23.41 21.32 -15.14
C GLY A 644 22.89 21.05 -16.54
N SER A 645 23.22 21.95 -17.46
CA SER A 645 22.77 21.90 -18.85
C SER A 645 23.96 21.78 -19.80
N ILE A 646 23.87 20.85 -20.76
CA ILE A 646 24.87 20.63 -21.82
C ILE A 646 24.18 20.79 -23.18
N GLY A 647 24.32 21.98 -23.78
CA GLY A 647 23.51 22.35 -24.95
C GLY A 647 22.05 22.48 -24.54
N ASP A 648 21.17 21.72 -25.19
CA ASP A 648 19.74 21.72 -24.93
C ASP A 648 19.32 20.60 -23.95
N PHE A 649 20.28 19.92 -23.32
CA PHE A 649 20.01 18.82 -22.39
C PHE A 649 20.22 19.29 -20.95
N ASP A 650 19.22 19.11 -20.11
CA ASP A 650 19.32 19.21 -18.68
C ASP A 650 19.59 17.83 -18.08
N ILE A 651 20.54 17.76 -17.16
CA ILE A 651 21.00 16.52 -16.56
C ILE A 651 21.20 16.68 -15.06
N THR A 652 20.70 15.70 -14.30
CA THR A 652 21.03 15.51 -12.89
C THR A 652 21.56 14.11 -12.67
N VAL A 653 22.60 13.98 -11.86
CA VAL A 653 23.17 12.71 -11.41
C VAL A 653 23.39 12.78 -9.91
N ASP A 654 22.71 11.97 -9.16
CA ASP A 654 22.76 11.93 -7.71
C ASP A 654 23.13 10.53 -7.23
N TYR A 655 24.23 10.43 -6.47
CA TYR A 655 24.58 9.22 -5.72
C TYR A 655 24.06 9.35 -4.29
N PHE A 656 23.50 8.26 -3.77
CA PHE A 656 23.05 8.16 -2.40
C PHE A 656 23.58 6.90 -1.70
N ASP A 657 23.72 7.00 -0.39
CA ASP A 657 24.13 5.90 0.49
C ASP A 657 23.37 6.04 1.81
N ILE A 658 22.67 5.01 2.23
CA ILE A 658 21.80 4.99 3.40
C ILE A 658 22.16 3.78 4.24
N ASP A 659 22.87 4.01 5.34
CA ASP A 659 23.04 3.01 6.39
C ASP A 659 21.82 3.06 7.32
N LEU A 660 21.26 1.89 7.63
CA LEU A 660 20.10 1.75 8.50
C LEU A 660 20.40 0.70 9.55
N ASP A 661 20.59 1.17 10.77
CA ASP A 661 20.85 0.34 11.95
C ASP A 661 19.52 -0.07 12.63
N ASP A 662 19.53 -1.24 13.25
CA ASP A 662 18.39 -1.80 13.99
C ASP A 662 17.07 -1.78 13.17
N ARG A 663 17.19 -2.15 11.88
CA ARG A 663 16.06 -2.12 10.93
C ARG A 663 14.91 -3.02 11.40
N LEU A 664 13.69 -2.50 11.32
CA LEU A 664 12.48 -3.22 11.69
C LEU A 664 11.96 -4.08 10.52
N SER A 665 11.73 -5.36 10.78
CA SER A 665 11.09 -6.27 9.84
C SER A 665 10.47 -7.45 10.59
N LEU A 666 9.66 -8.25 9.88
CA LEU A 666 9.24 -9.55 10.40
C LEU A 666 10.40 -10.54 10.40
N SER A 667 10.46 -11.36 11.43
CA SER A 667 11.42 -12.46 11.53
C SER A 667 11.17 -13.53 10.46
N SER A 668 12.05 -14.49 10.37
CA SER A 668 11.76 -15.77 9.73
C SER A 668 10.67 -16.52 10.49
N ASP A 669 10.12 -17.55 9.86
CA ASP A 669 9.07 -18.38 10.43
C ASP A 669 9.65 -19.33 11.49
N PHE A 670 8.88 -19.50 12.57
CA PHE A 670 9.17 -20.45 13.64
C PHE A 670 8.03 -21.45 13.76
N ALA A 671 8.35 -22.73 13.81
CA ALA A 671 7.34 -23.76 14.08
C ALA A 671 6.71 -23.56 15.47
N LEU A 672 5.40 -23.71 15.54
CA LEU A 672 4.63 -23.59 16.77
C LEU A 672 4.55 -24.95 17.46
N SER A 673 5.27 -25.11 18.58
CA SER A 673 5.18 -26.34 19.39
C SER A 673 3.84 -26.41 20.13
N ALA A 674 3.41 -27.59 20.55
CA ALA A 674 2.22 -27.79 21.38
C ALA A 674 2.28 -26.97 22.71
N ALA A 675 3.48 -26.75 23.25
CA ALA A 675 3.68 -25.92 24.44
C ALA A 675 3.48 -24.42 24.11
N ASP A 676 3.92 -23.98 22.93
CA ASP A 676 3.69 -22.61 22.45
C ASP A 676 2.20 -22.37 22.21
N GLN A 677 1.49 -23.32 21.59
CA GLN A 677 0.03 -23.27 21.38
C GLN A 677 -0.74 -23.15 22.71
N ALA A 678 -0.34 -23.94 23.73
CA ALA A 678 -0.95 -23.85 25.05
C ALA A 678 -0.73 -22.48 25.71
N THR A 679 0.44 -21.84 25.48
CA THR A 679 0.76 -20.51 25.98
C THR A 679 -0.11 -19.44 25.29
N LEU A 680 -0.24 -19.50 23.96
CA LEU A 680 -1.07 -18.59 23.16
C LEU A 680 -2.56 -18.71 23.54
N SER A 681 -3.05 -19.95 23.67
CA SER A 681 -4.43 -20.20 24.13
C SER A 681 -4.70 -19.63 25.52
N GLY A 682 -3.71 -19.69 26.43
CA GLY A 682 -3.78 -19.06 27.74
C GLY A 682 -3.84 -17.53 27.71
N GLN A 683 -3.35 -16.93 26.65
CA GLN A 683 -3.42 -15.49 26.37
C GLN A 683 -4.70 -15.09 25.60
N GLY A 684 -5.55 -16.08 25.26
CA GLY A 684 -6.77 -15.87 24.48
C GLY A 684 -6.54 -15.81 22.96
N ILE A 685 -5.34 -16.12 22.51
CA ILE A 685 -5.03 -16.26 21.09
C ILE A 685 -5.32 -17.72 20.69
N ASP A 686 -6.30 -17.89 19.81
CA ASP A 686 -6.54 -19.22 19.24
C ASP A 686 -5.42 -19.55 18.23
N ALA A 687 -4.63 -20.54 18.60
CA ALA A 687 -3.48 -20.99 17.83
C ALA A 687 -3.67 -22.44 17.31
N SER A 688 -4.87 -22.98 17.41
CA SER A 688 -5.15 -24.37 16.99
C SER A 688 -4.85 -24.59 15.50
N ASP A 689 -4.98 -23.56 14.70
CA ASP A 689 -4.75 -23.57 13.25
C ASP A 689 -3.42 -22.96 12.81
N ILE A 690 -2.59 -22.49 13.75
CA ILE A 690 -1.30 -21.90 13.43
C ILE A 690 -0.26 -23.01 13.37
N SER A 691 0.34 -23.23 12.23
CA SER A 691 1.47 -24.15 12.06
C SER A 691 2.78 -23.46 12.37
N GLU A 692 2.90 -22.20 11.99
CA GLU A 692 4.11 -21.40 12.14
C GLU A 692 3.77 -20.00 12.64
N PHE A 693 4.76 -19.29 13.20
CA PHE A 693 4.62 -17.89 13.59
C PHE A 693 5.88 -17.08 13.33
N ARG A 694 5.71 -15.78 13.22
CA ARG A 694 6.76 -14.77 13.14
C ARG A 694 6.39 -13.54 13.97
N PHE A 695 7.35 -12.68 14.21
CA PHE A 695 7.20 -11.47 15.00
C PHE A 695 8.13 -10.38 14.50
N PHE A 696 7.86 -9.13 14.87
CA PHE A 696 8.75 -8.01 14.54
C PHE A 696 10.06 -8.08 15.29
N THR A 697 11.15 -7.72 14.62
CA THR A 697 12.52 -7.69 15.19
C THR A 697 13.33 -6.54 14.61
N ASN A 698 14.23 -5.98 15.42
CA ASN A 698 15.22 -4.97 15.02
C ASN A 698 16.66 -5.53 14.91
N GLN A 699 16.85 -6.83 14.94
CA GLN A 699 18.18 -7.44 15.13
C GLN A 699 18.97 -7.58 13.82
N PHE A 700 18.88 -6.59 12.93
CA PHE A 700 19.68 -6.54 11.71
C PHE A 700 19.87 -5.12 11.18
N ASP A 701 20.93 -4.90 10.40
CA ASP A 701 21.25 -3.64 9.74
C ASP A 701 21.32 -3.81 8.25
N THR A 702 21.07 -2.74 7.52
CA THR A 702 21.18 -2.74 6.06
C THR A 702 21.93 -1.49 5.58
N ASN A 703 22.62 -1.64 4.43
CA ASN A 703 23.09 -0.51 3.63
C ASN A 703 22.35 -0.54 2.29
N THR A 704 21.80 0.60 1.89
CA THR A 704 21.17 0.80 0.59
C THR A 704 21.89 1.95 -0.13
N SER A 705 22.50 1.65 -1.26
CA SER A 705 23.22 2.66 -2.05
C SER A 705 22.82 2.62 -3.52
N GLY A 706 22.93 3.76 -4.20
CA GLY A 706 22.51 3.85 -5.58
C GLY A 706 22.84 5.14 -6.29
N VAL A 707 22.40 5.17 -7.56
CA VAL A 707 22.54 6.33 -8.44
C VAL A 707 21.21 6.60 -9.11
N ASP A 708 20.77 7.84 -9.06
CA ASP A 708 19.67 8.40 -9.82
C ASP A 708 20.23 9.29 -10.94
N VAL A 709 19.72 9.11 -12.17
CA VAL A 709 20.05 9.98 -13.31
C VAL A 709 18.75 10.45 -13.94
N VAL A 710 18.60 11.75 -14.09
CA VAL A 710 17.47 12.34 -14.84
C VAL A 710 18.07 13.18 -15.98
N LEU A 711 17.56 12.97 -17.17
CA LEU A 711 17.92 13.71 -18.38
C LEU A 711 16.63 14.20 -19.04
N SER A 712 16.58 15.48 -19.38
CA SER A 712 15.48 16.06 -20.15
C SER A 712 16.01 16.96 -21.27
N THR A 713 15.23 17.06 -22.35
CA THR A 713 15.51 17.98 -23.45
C THR A 713 14.24 18.23 -24.26
N GLU A 714 14.19 19.37 -24.92
CA GLU A 714 13.15 19.73 -25.85
C GLU A 714 13.71 19.78 -27.28
N THR A 715 12.96 19.25 -28.24
CA THR A 715 13.36 19.29 -29.65
C THR A 715 12.17 19.67 -30.54
N GLU A 716 12.39 20.57 -31.48
CA GLU A 716 11.46 20.84 -32.55
C GLU A 716 11.54 19.76 -33.62
N TRP A 717 10.46 19.02 -33.85
CA TRP A 717 10.40 17.95 -34.82
C TRP A 717 8.99 17.77 -35.40
N LEU A 718 8.84 17.36 -36.66
CA LEU A 718 7.55 17.08 -37.34
C LEU A 718 6.47 18.15 -37.13
N SER A 719 6.87 19.44 -37.17
CA SER A 719 5.96 20.60 -36.95
C SER A 719 5.34 20.69 -35.55
N GLY A 720 6.00 20.11 -34.56
CA GLY A 720 5.63 20.14 -33.15
C GLY A 720 6.88 20.17 -32.26
N ILE A 721 6.63 20.17 -30.98
CA ILE A 721 7.64 20.16 -29.92
C ILE A 721 7.63 18.77 -29.29
N THR A 722 8.81 18.18 -29.12
CA THR A 722 8.96 16.90 -28.40
C THR A 722 9.74 17.12 -27.13
N ASN A 723 9.11 16.84 -25.99
CA ASN A 723 9.73 16.76 -24.70
C ASN A 723 10.22 15.34 -24.46
N TRP A 724 11.52 15.20 -24.28
CA TRP A 724 12.18 13.93 -23.97
C TRP A 724 12.57 13.89 -22.50
N SER A 725 12.28 12.81 -21.84
CA SER A 725 12.79 12.54 -20.50
C SER A 725 13.32 11.12 -20.40
N VAL A 726 14.43 10.97 -19.68
CA VAL A 726 14.98 9.67 -19.29
C VAL A 726 15.26 9.73 -17.80
N ALA A 727 14.66 8.84 -17.05
CA ALA A 727 14.92 8.67 -15.63
C ALA A 727 15.48 7.26 -15.41
N TYR A 728 16.66 7.17 -14.81
CA TYR A 728 17.35 5.92 -14.48
C TYR A 728 17.65 5.87 -12.99
N ASN A 729 17.32 4.73 -12.38
CA ASN A 729 17.69 4.40 -11.01
C ASN A 729 18.44 3.06 -11.00
N ARG A 730 19.50 3.00 -10.24
CA ARG A 730 20.13 1.78 -9.79
C ARG A 730 20.37 1.85 -8.31
N SER A 731 19.75 0.94 -7.57
CA SER A 731 19.89 0.82 -6.13
C SER A 731 20.21 -0.63 -5.74
N SER A 732 20.92 -0.81 -4.67
CA SER A 732 21.24 -2.13 -4.12
C SER A 732 21.18 -2.04 -2.60
N THR A 733 20.42 -2.95 -2.02
CA THR A 733 20.36 -3.13 -0.56
C THR A 733 21.18 -4.35 -0.19
N SER A 734 21.93 -4.27 0.90
CA SER A 734 22.64 -5.41 1.51
C SER A 734 22.42 -5.45 3.00
N VAL A 735 22.24 -6.65 3.56
CA VAL A 735 22.18 -6.89 5.00
C VAL A 735 23.61 -6.94 5.53
N THR A 736 24.00 -5.94 6.32
CA THR A 736 25.37 -5.75 6.80
C THR A 736 25.62 -6.46 8.13
N ARG A 737 24.59 -6.58 8.97
CA ARG A 737 24.60 -7.33 10.24
C ARG A 737 23.26 -8.05 10.39
N ARG A 738 23.24 -9.24 10.96
CA ARG A 738 21.99 -9.92 11.33
C ARG A 738 22.19 -10.90 12.49
N ASN A 739 21.12 -11.16 13.19
CA ASN A 739 20.95 -12.38 13.99
C ASN A 739 20.36 -13.47 13.07
N ALA A 740 21.19 -14.47 12.69
CA ALA A 740 20.77 -15.49 11.73
C ALA A 740 19.67 -16.44 12.27
N ASP A 741 19.48 -16.51 13.59
CA ASP A 741 18.40 -17.27 14.20
C ASP A 741 17.03 -16.60 14.01
N LEU A 742 17.01 -15.27 13.83
CA LEU A 742 15.79 -14.47 13.60
C LEU A 742 15.58 -14.13 12.14
N LEU A 743 16.66 -13.90 11.39
CA LEU A 743 16.61 -13.51 9.99
C LEU A 743 17.38 -14.52 9.14
N GLY A 744 16.71 -15.53 8.61
CA GLY A 744 17.28 -16.59 7.78
C GLY A 744 17.64 -16.10 6.37
N ASP A 745 18.30 -16.96 5.58
CA ASP A 745 18.83 -16.62 4.26
C ASP A 745 17.74 -16.21 3.27
N ASN A 746 16.56 -16.85 3.29
CA ASN A 746 15.43 -16.48 2.42
C ASN A 746 14.95 -15.06 2.71
N ARG A 747 14.88 -14.69 3.99
CA ARG A 747 14.47 -13.34 4.39
C ARG A 747 15.48 -12.29 3.98
N VAL A 748 16.78 -12.60 4.10
CA VAL A 748 17.86 -11.74 3.58
C VAL A 748 17.70 -11.56 2.07
N GLN A 749 17.51 -12.63 1.31
CA GLN A 749 17.37 -12.55 -0.14
C GLN A 749 16.15 -11.70 -0.55
N LEU A 750 15.03 -11.77 0.18
CA LEU A 750 13.89 -10.91 -0.03
C LEU A 750 14.21 -9.42 0.18
N ILE A 751 14.97 -9.10 1.21
CA ILE A 751 15.38 -7.73 1.52
C ILE A 751 16.34 -7.19 0.46
N GLU A 752 17.27 -8.02 -0.03
CA GLU A 752 18.30 -7.61 -0.99
C GLU A 752 17.81 -7.60 -2.44
N ASP A 753 16.95 -8.54 -2.84
CA ASP A 753 16.59 -8.80 -4.24
C ASP A 753 15.07 -8.78 -4.50
N GLY A 754 14.22 -8.53 -3.51
CA GLY A 754 12.75 -8.55 -3.65
C GLY A 754 12.17 -7.43 -4.55
N VAL A 755 12.96 -6.39 -4.86
CA VAL A 755 12.65 -5.39 -5.87
C VAL A 755 13.80 -5.26 -6.88
N PRO A 756 13.52 -4.83 -8.12
CA PRO A 756 14.56 -4.67 -9.14
C PRO A 756 15.66 -3.71 -8.72
N ASN A 757 16.91 -4.14 -8.80
CA ASN A 757 18.08 -3.29 -8.54
C ASN A 757 18.32 -2.21 -9.59
N SER A 758 17.64 -2.28 -10.73
CA SER A 758 17.76 -1.29 -11.79
C SER A 758 16.42 -1.05 -12.48
N ARG A 759 16.14 0.20 -12.73
CA ARG A 759 14.95 0.65 -13.45
C ARG A 759 15.29 1.86 -14.30
N TRP A 760 14.71 1.95 -15.49
CA TRP A 760 14.72 3.19 -16.26
C TRP A 760 13.39 3.39 -16.99
N VAL A 761 13.06 4.64 -17.19
CA VAL A 761 11.87 5.08 -17.92
C VAL A 761 12.33 6.13 -18.93
N MET A 762 11.98 5.93 -20.18
CA MET A 762 12.17 6.92 -21.26
C MET A 762 10.81 7.34 -21.76
N THR A 763 10.53 8.64 -21.74
CA THR A 763 9.28 9.22 -22.23
C THR A 763 9.58 10.21 -23.35
N ALA A 764 8.80 10.14 -24.42
CA ALA A 764 8.74 11.13 -25.48
C ALA A 764 7.30 11.63 -25.58
N GLN A 765 7.09 12.90 -25.31
CA GLN A 765 5.79 13.56 -25.45
C GLN A 765 5.89 14.58 -26.58
N HIS A 766 5.15 14.35 -27.65
CA HIS A 766 5.19 15.15 -28.88
C HIS A 766 3.90 15.94 -29.03
N ASP A 767 3.97 17.23 -28.93
CA ASP A 767 2.85 18.17 -29.11
C ASP A 767 2.86 18.77 -30.53
N MET A 768 1.75 18.61 -31.27
CA MET A 768 1.50 19.17 -32.58
C MET A 768 0.36 20.20 -32.56
N GLY A 769 0.08 20.80 -31.42
CA GLY A 769 -1.01 21.74 -31.20
C GLY A 769 -2.31 21.03 -30.84
N GLN A 770 -3.17 20.67 -31.79
CA GLN A 770 -4.41 19.94 -31.47
C GLN A 770 -4.22 18.43 -31.17
N MET A 771 -3.05 17.88 -31.44
CA MET A 771 -2.74 16.46 -31.25
C MET A 771 -1.45 16.34 -30.48
N ASP A 772 -1.43 15.44 -29.54
CA ASP A 772 -0.22 15.05 -28.84
C ASP A 772 -0.09 13.52 -28.78
N TYR A 773 1.14 13.07 -28.69
CA TYR A 773 1.50 11.66 -28.64
C TYR A 773 2.43 11.44 -27.46
N LEU A 774 2.13 10.45 -26.63
CA LEU A 774 3.05 9.97 -25.62
C LEU A 774 3.53 8.57 -26.00
N VAL A 775 4.85 8.39 -25.97
CA VAL A 775 5.52 7.09 -26.08
C VAL A 775 6.41 6.94 -24.87
N ARG A 776 6.17 5.89 -24.07
CA ARG A 776 7.00 5.57 -22.91
C ARG A 776 7.52 4.15 -23.01
N VAL A 777 8.80 3.98 -22.72
CA VAL A 777 9.44 2.68 -22.55
C VAL A 777 9.94 2.59 -21.12
N SER A 778 9.51 1.55 -20.42
CA SER A 778 9.92 1.28 -19.04
C SER A 778 10.64 -0.05 -18.96
N TYR A 779 11.79 -0.07 -18.31
CA TYR A 779 12.57 -1.28 -18.04
C TYR A 779 12.62 -1.53 -16.54
N TYR A 780 12.42 -2.80 -16.17
CA TYR A 780 12.53 -3.30 -14.80
C TYR A 780 13.54 -4.45 -14.81
N GLY A 781 14.52 -4.39 -13.91
CA GLY A 781 15.50 -5.46 -13.71
C GLY A 781 14.89 -6.70 -13.06
N LYS A 782 15.72 -7.72 -12.84
CA LYS A 782 15.33 -8.96 -12.16
C LYS A 782 14.98 -8.71 -10.69
N TYR A 783 14.11 -9.57 -10.14
CA TYR A 783 13.70 -9.54 -8.74
C TYR A 783 13.43 -10.96 -8.23
N TYR A 784 13.48 -11.14 -6.91
CA TYR A 784 13.23 -12.41 -6.23
C TYR A 784 11.80 -12.44 -5.66
N ASP A 785 11.15 -13.60 -5.83
CA ASP A 785 9.83 -13.88 -5.24
C ASP A 785 9.96 -15.17 -4.40
N SER A 786 9.74 -15.04 -3.09
CA SER A 786 9.92 -16.15 -2.15
C SER A 786 8.83 -17.20 -2.25
N GLU A 787 7.59 -16.83 -2.58
CA GLU A 787 6.49 -17.77 -2.68
C GLU A 787 6.59 -18.61 -3.96
N ALA A 788 6.98 -17.99 -5.06
CA ALA A 788 7.29 -18.72 -6.27
C ALA A 788 8.64 -19.46 -6.18
N GLY A 789 9.47 -19.12 -5.21
CA GLY A 789 10.74 -19.77 -4.90
C GLY A 789 11.83 -19.50 -5.93
N GLY A 790 11.91 -18.29 -6.51
CA GLY A 790 12.91 -18.02 -7.53
C GLY A 790 13.06 -16.58 -7.98
N VAL A 791 14.03 -16.37 -8.88
CA VAL A 791 14.31 -15.07 -9.48
C VAL A 791 13.58 -14.94 -10.81
N PHE A 792 12.78 -13.89 -10.95
CA PHE A 792 12.09 -13.53 -12.18
C PHE A 792 12.96 -12.66 -13.08
N ASP A 793 12.80 -12.83 -14.39
CA ASP A 793 13.59 -12.11 -15.39
C ASP A 793 13.19 -10.64 -15.50
N ASP A 794 14.07 -9.85 -16.10
CA ASP A 794 13.81 -8.45 -16.42
C ASP A 794 12.69 -8.30 -17.45
N ALA A 795 12.03 -7.15 -17.43
CA ALA A 795 10.91 -6.85 -18.31
C ALA A 795 11.03 -5.45 -18.94
N MET A 796 10.50 -5.31 -20.15
CA MET A 796 10.41 -4.05 -20.88
C MET A 796 8.97 -3.81 -21.34
N LEU A 797 8.39 -2.69 -20.94
CA LEU A 797 7.02 -2.30 -21.25
C LEU A 797 7.01 -1.11 -22.21
N LEU A 798 6.01 -1.05 -23.06
CA LEU A 798 5.75 0.06 -23.97
C LEU A 798 4.36 0.63 -23.68
N ASP A 799 4.29 1.92 -23.35
CA ASP A 799 3.02 2.66 -23.24
C ASP A 799 2.89 3.63 -24.41
N LEU A 800 1.67 3.75 -24.90
CA LEU A 800 1.30 4.63 -26.01
C LEU A 800 0.03 5.40 -25.66
N GLU A 801 0.01 6.72 -25.88
CA GLU A 801 -1.20 7.53 -25.78
C GLU A 801 -1.28 8.52 -26.97
N LEU A 802 -2.48 8.74 -27.44
CA LEU A 802 -2.86 9.77 -28.40
C LEU A 802 -3.87 10.69 -27.74
N GLY A 803 -3.55 11.98 -27.63
CA GLY A 803 -4.43 13.02 -27.21
C GLY A 803 -4.94 13.86 -28.39
N TYR A 804 -6.16 14.39 -28.27
CA TYR A 804 -6.77 15.29 -29.24
C TYR A 804 -7.62 16.35 -28.55
N ASP A 805 -7.28 17.61 -28.78
CA ASP A 805 -8.05 18.77 -28.31
C ASP A 805 -9.22 19.02 -29.23
N VAL A 806 -10.43 18.62 -28.79
CA VAL A 806 -11.69 18.81 -29.52
C VAL A 806 -12.07 20.30 -29.55
N SER A 807 -11.78 21.01 -28.46
CA SER A 807 -11.90 22.47 -28.32
C SER A 807 -10.87 22.95 -27.29
N GLU A 808 -10.82 24.25 -27.03
CA GLU A 808 -9.93 24.82 -25.98
C GLU A 808 -10.20 24.23 -24.58
N ASP A 809 -11.44 23.79 -24.33
CA ASP A 809 -11.87 23.28 -23.01
C ASP A 809 -12.06 21.76 -22.97
N LEU A 810 -12.12 21.07 -24.13
CA LEU A 810 -12.46 19.65 -24.20
C LEU A 810 -11.35 18.85 -24.90
N ARG A 811 -10.77 17.93 -24.17
CA ARG A 811 -9.74 17.00 -24.62
C ARG A 811 -10.21 15.56 -24.51
N GLY A 812 -9.95 14.76 -25.53
CA GLY A 812 -10.09 13.30 -25.50
C GLY A 812 -8.74 12.63 -25.69
N SER A 813 -8.47 11.55 -24.97
CA SER A 813 -7.29 10.70 -25.23
C SER A 813 -7.63 9.22 -25.24
N PHE A 814 -6.82 8.46 -25.98
CA PHE A 814 -6.85 7.01 -26.03
C PHE A 814 -5.44 6.47 -25.86
N GLY A 815 -5.27 5.50 -24.96
CA GLY A 815 -3.96 4.93 -24.69
C GLY A 815 -3.99 3.43 -24.47
N ILE A 816 -2.80 2.86 -24.54
CA ILE A 816 -2.51 1.47 -24.23
C ILE A 816 -1.28 1.45 -23.32
N ARG A 817 -1.46 1.04 -22.06
CA ARG A 817 -0.35 0.73 -21.18
C ARG A 817 0.13 -0.70 -21.46
N ASN A 818 1.43 -0.90 -21.39
CA ASN A 818 2.04 -2.21 -21.65
C ASN A 818 1.56 -2.81 -23.00
N ALA A 819 1.67 -2.04 -24.07
CA ALA A 819 1.24 -2.46 -25.41
C ALA A 819 1.97 -3.72 -25.93
N THR A 820 3.08 -4.10 -25.27
CA THR A 820 3.82 -5.35 -25.53
C THR A 820 3.17 -6.56 -24.88
N ASP A 821 2.14 -6.38 -24.07
CA ASP A 821 1.44 -7.43 -23.29
C ASP A 821 2.39 -8.25 -22.41
N GLU A 822 3.42 -7.59 -21.85
CA GLU A 822 4.40 -8.21 -20.97
C GLU A 822 3.77 -8.56 -19.60
N LYS A 823 3.92 -9.79 -19.16
CA LYS A 823 3.40 -10.32 -17.88
C LYS A 823 4.50 -10.93 -17.02
N GLY A 824 5.74 -10.81 -17.45
CA GLY A 824 6.88 -11.51 -16.88
C GLY A 824 6.94 -12.99 -17.27
N CYS A 825 7.94 -13.68 -16.77
CA CYS A 825 8.07 -15.10 -17.04
C CYS A 825 7.02 -15.92 -16.26
N ARG A 826 6.54 -16.97 -16.93
CA ARG A 826 5.53 -17.86 -16.35
C ARG A 826 6.15 -18.72 -15.25
N ALA A 827 5.46 -18.91 -14.14
CA ALA A 827 5.86 -19.82 -13.07
C ALA A 827 6.18 -21.22 -13.60
N GLY A 828 7.30 -21.77 -13.15
CA GLY A 828 7.90 -22.99 -13.67
C GLY A 828 8.87 -22.81 -14.85
N SER A 829 8.85 -21.66 -15.56
CA SER A 829 9.77 -21.39 -16.66
C SER A 829 11.06 -20.69 -16.21
N CYS A 830 11.03 -19.96 -15.11
CA CYS A 830 12.16 -19.23 -14.53
C CYS A 830 12.84 -20.00 -13.37
N GLY A 831 12.71 -21.32 -13.34
CA GLY A 831 13.26 -22.15 -12.25
C GLY A 831 12.44 -22.10 -10.98
N THR A 832 11.24 -21.52 -11.03
CA THR A 832 10.29 -21.40 -9.92
C THR A 832 9.35 -22.59 -9.84
N THR A 833 8.53 -22.65 -8.78
CA THR A 833 7.49 -23.68 -8.62
C THR A 833 6.51 -23.66 -9.80
N PRO A 834 6.10 -24.82 -10.36
CA PRO A 834 5.18 -24.85 -11.49
C PRO A 834 3.83 -24.21 -11.19
N ALA A 835 3.30 -23.42 -12.13
CA ALA A 835 2.03 -22.74 -12.02
C ALA A 835 0.85 -23.63 -11.60
N THR A 836 0.83 -24.90 -12.06
CA THR A 836 -0.23 -25.88 -11.71
C THR A 836 -0.16 -26.39 -10.27
N VAL A 837 0.95 -26.20 -9.58
CA VAL A 837 1.10 -26.55 -8.14
C VAL A 837 0.47 -25.44 -7.31
N LEU A 838 0.84 -24.20 -7.60
CA LEU A 838 0.40 -23.02 -6.83
C LEU A 838 -0.96 -22.49 -7.28
N GLY A 839 -1.34 -22.71 -8.54
CA GLY A 839 -2.46 -22.03 -9.18
C GLY A 839 -2.11 -20.61 -9.66
N LEU A 840 -0.84 -20.22 -9.59
CA LEU A 840 -0.31 -18.88 -9.87
C LEU A 840 0.50 -18.92 -11.15
N PRO A 841 0.06 -18.27 -12.25
CA PRO A 841 0.80 -18.32 -13.52
C PRO A 841 2.03 -17.42 -13.54
N TYR A 842 2.08 -16.37 -12.72
CA TYR A 842 3.14 -15.35 -12.66
C TYR A 842 3.57 -15.10 -11.22
N SER A 843 4.53 -14.20 -11.00
CA SER A 843 4.89 -13.70 -9.66
C SER A 843 3.69 -13.02 -8.98
N GLN A 844 3.60 -13.10 -7.67
CA GLN A 844 2.64 -12.35 -6.87
C GLN A 844 3.04 -10.87 -6.69
N PHE A 845 4.32 -10.56 -6.87
CA PHE A 845 4.87 -9.23 -6.56
C PHE A 845 5.58 -8.58 -7.75
N PRO A 846 5.03 -8.62 -8.97
CA PRO A 846 5.72 -8.06 -10.12
C PRO A 846 5.72 -6.53 -10.03
N PRO A 847 6.87 -5.88 -10.16
CA PRO A 847 6.97 -4.42 -10.04
C PRO A 847 6.27 -3.66 -11.18
N TYR A 848 5.86 -4.35 -12.24
CA TYR A 848 5.19 -3.80 -13.41
C TYR A 848 3.77 -4.35 -13.63
N GLY A 849 3.28 -5.20 -12.71
CA GLY A 849 1.99 -5.86 -12.84
C GLY A 849 2.05 -7.16 -13.65
N PHE A 850 0.98 -7.97 -13.56
CA PHE A 850 0.88 -9.30 -14.18
C PHE A 850 -0.29 -9.42 -15.16
N ASN A 851 -1.09 -8.36 -15.32
CA ASN A 851 -2.34 -8.41 -16.10
C ASN A 851 -2.13 -8.21 -17.61
N GLY A 852 -0.95 -7.73 -18.04
CA GLY A 852 -0.65 -7.48 -19.46
C GLY A 852 -1.14 -6.11 -19.95
N ALA A 853 -1.55 -6.04 -21.22
CA ALA A 853 -1.93 -4.79 -21.87
C ALA A 853 -3.26 -4.25 -21.37
N PHE A 854 -3.29 -2.94 -21.03
CA PHE A 854 -4.48 -2.22 -20.57
C PHE A 854 -4.83 -1.10 -21.54
N MET A 855 -6.02 -1.13 -22.12
CA MET A 855 -6.54 -0.12 -23.04
C MET A 855 -7.46 0.83 -22.30
N TYR A 856 -7.31 2.14 -22.52
CA TYR A 856 -8.14 3.14 -21.86
C TYR A 856 -8.48 4.31 -22.76
N GLY A 857 -9.60 4.96 -22.44
CA GLY A 857 -10.01 6.26 -22.97
C GLY A 857 -10.20 7.25 -21.83
N ARG A 858 -9.87 8.51 -22.09
CA ARG A 858 -10.06 9.61 -21.15
C ARG A 858 -10.74 10.78 -21.85
N LEU A 859 -11.67 11.42 -21.16
CA LEU A 859 -12.29 12.67 -21.56
C LEU A 859 -12.10 13.68 -20.44
N SER A 860 -11.48 14.83 -20.74
CA SER A 860 -11.23 15.91 -19.81
C SER A 860 -11.92 17.18 -20.31
N TYR A 861 -12.66 17.85 -19.45
CA TYR A 861 -13.31 19.11 -19.71
C TYR A 861 -12.96 20.13 -18.64
N SER A 862 -12.35 21.25 -19.05
CA SER A 862 -11.98 22.37 -18.18
C SER A 862 -12.97 23.53 -18.34
N PHE A 863 -13.30 24.32 -17.30
CA PHE A 863 -14.27 25.40 -17.35
C PHE A 863 -14.08 26.44 -16.23
#